data_488917ff99aeaba1b4e855348bdef249
#
_entry.id   488917ff99aeaba1b4e855348bdef249
#
_cell.length_a   1.000
_cell.length_b   1.000
_cell.length_c   1.000
_cell.angle_alpha   90.00
_cell.angle_beta   90.00
_cell.angle_gamma   90.00
#
_symmetry.space_group_name_H-M   'P 1'
#
loop_
_entity.id
_entity.type
_entity.pdbx_description
1 polymer ?
#
loop_
_entity_poly.entity_id
_entity_poly.type
_entity_poly.pdbx_seq_one_letter_code
_entity_poly.pdbx_strand_id
1 'polypeptide(L)'
;MDTKRDWNMLISKINSRNAKWSMTVIDSFVGKGLEQGGHSALPDIDSDFASDRRQEIKEYLEERYNMNGKQHVFSAGTFSCLKLKAVLKDVARVYKVPVNIVNYITAIFSDEQQDWTDLFMLAATNKKVNKFIHDYPEVIEDIRTIMGQPRSTSIHASAIIVTPEEKDGEPAECFDFLPIRKMDNLLVSEFDGYSIDEIGLLKEDVLATKELSKLGAVINIVNETYRKSHTIENIIKDNLKDEKTYRLLTEGHTQNVFQFASPGITKFIMDVQPDCIEDLIAINALYRPATLEINATDDYIRYKHGEVAPVYDFGTYEATKNTYGIMVYQEQFMSVAHSLAGFDLGKTDYLRKAIGKKKADLMESLKVDFINGAISNGCPDYEAETIWHKIETAGKYSFNRSHAAAYALTAYTGAWLKANYPTAFYTVALQWADDKEVPAIMSEIEQCSTAKIVPPDMNVSGIKFFTDYGTDEIFWSLSRIKMLGGKSVEYIIAEREKNGPFTSIENFIHRIFRYKLKKYQYWDDPDNEQEATRVPVNARHIRNLIMTGCFDRIENVKAVVERYSLLERAAKGLGFKLLDTDFPADLTDKHYFWQMQQVAISGIGSVDYRRIYDNSDAKDKIRGKASYMSLRDALSPDNEGRRIAICATVAELSEISYKDKTTGEKKKFCKIKLQQNNDLMELVIWNDFYAAHKSEINNLKDKMIITTCIVKYSEYTGANNLQNYKTSLLFNV
;
A
#
# COMPACT_ATOMS: atom_id res chain seq x y z
N MET A 1 15.30 -10.53 30.29
CA MET A 1 14.93 -9.14 30.52
C MET A 1 13.41 -9.08 30.63
N ASP A 2 12.91 -8.46 31.68
CA ASP A 2 11.52 -8.59 32.14
C ASP A 2 10.58 -7.75 31.28
N THR A 3 10.03 -8.34 30.21
CA THR A 3 9.13 -7.70 29.26
C THR A 3 7.85 -7.15 29.91
N LYS A 4 7.42 -7.70 31.07
CA LYS A 4 6.24 -7.24 31.80
C LYS A 4 6.36 -5.80 32.37
N ARG A 5 7.56 -5.32 32.69
CA ARG A 5 7.79 -3.95 33.20
C ARG A 5 7.65 -2.88 32.12
N ASP A 6 8.02 -3.17 30.89
CA ASP A 6 8.00 -2.20 29.79
C ASP A 6 6.58 -1.93 29.27
N TRP A 7 5.70 -2.93 29.30
CA TRP A 7 4.30 -2.80 28.84
C TRP A 7 3.47 -1.90 29.74
N ASN A 8 3.55 -2.07 31.07
CA ASN A 8 2.84 -1.20 32.01
C ASN A 8 3.32 0.26 31.91
N MET A 9 4.58 0.48 31.57
CA MET A 9 5.14 1.81 31.34
C MET A 9 4.68 2.40 30.00
N LEU A 10 4.54 1.59 28.95
CA LEU A 10 4.05 2.01 27.63
C LEU A 10 2.56 2.37 27.70
N ILE A 11 1.74 1.51 28.30
CA ILE A 11 0.29 1.72 28.45
C ILE A 11 0.00 2.89 29.40
N SER A 12 0.73 3.03 30.51
CA SER A 12 0.55 4.19 31.40
C SER A 12 0.99 5.51 30.73
N LYS A 13 1.99 5.46 29.84
CA LYS A 13 2.43 6.64 29.07
C LYS A 13 1.49 6.97 27.92
N ILE A 14 0.94 5.98 27.25
CA ILE A 14 -0.12 6.15 26.24
C ILE A 14 -1.37 6.74 26.92
N ASN A 15 -1.83 6.16 28.02
CA ASN A 15 -2.98 6.63 28.75
C ASN A 15 -2.77 8.01 29.41
N SER A 16 -1.58 8.35 29.90
CA SER A 16 -1.33 9.63 30.57
C SER A 16 -1.07 10.81 29.63
N ARG A 17 -0.63 10.59 28.40
CA ARG A 17 -0.29 11.65 27.43
C ARG A 17 -1.29 11.83 26.31
N ASN A 18 -1.85 10.74 25.77
CA ASN A 18 -3.02 10.82 24.91
C ASN A 18 -4.22 11.38 25.67
N ALA A 19 -4.32 11.14 26.97
CA ALA A 19 -5.30 11.78 27.83
C ALA A 19 -5.26 13.32 27.76
N LYS A 20 -4.11 13.98 27.66
CA LYS A 20 -4.07 15.44 27.56
C LYS A 20 -4.47 16.01 26.20
N TRP A 21 -4.28 15.28 25.11
CA TRP A 21 -4.73 15.68 23.78
C TRP A 21 -6.11 15.11 23.41
N SER A 22 -6.44 13.92 23.88
CA SER A 22 -7.74 13.28 23.67
C SER A 22 -8.74 13.58 24.78
N MET A 23 -8.34 13.88 26.03
CA MET A 23 -9.29 14.23 27.09
C MET A 23 -9.99 15.55 26.84
N THR A 24 -9.39 16.52 26.18
CA THR A 24 -10.15 17.70 25.74
C THR A 24 -11.22 17.34 24.70
N VAL A 25 -11.03 16.26 23.95
CA VAL A 25 -12.00 15.76 22.98
C VAL A 25 -12.89 14.68 23.60
N ILE A 26 -12.35 13.76 24.42
CA ILE A 26 -13.10 12.68 25.09
C ILE A 26 -13.97 13.20 26.22
N ASP A 27 -13.48 14.11 27.05
CA ASP A 27 -14.33 14.76 28.10
C ASP A 27 -15.47 15.59 27.49
N SER A 28 -15.31 16.07 26.24
CA SER A 28 -16.39 16.71 25.50
C SER A 28 -17.37 15.71 24.89
N PHE A 29 -16.99 14.44 24.63
CA PHE A 29 -17.83 13.42 24.04
C PHE A 29 -18.56 12.53 25.05
N VAL A 30 -18.03 12.30 26.24
CA VAL A 30 -18.58 11.37 27.24
C VAL A 30 -19.53 12.02 28.22
N GLY A 31 -19.53 13.33 28.33
CA GLY A 31 -20.34 14.04 29.34
C GLY A 31 -21.65 14.62 28.82
N LYS A 32 -22.77 13.91 28.83
CA LYS A 32 -24.17 14.38 28.71
C LYS A 32 -24.99 13.99 27.44
N GLY A 33 -24.48 13.29 26.46
CA GLY A 33 -25.28 12.75 25.36
C GLY A 33 -26.12 11.52 25.73
N LEU A 34 -25.97 11.00 26.94
CA LEU A 34 -26.55 9.74 27.40
C LEU A 34 -28.01 9.82 27.89
N GLU A 35 -28.58 11.02 28.08
CA GLU A 35 -29.89 11.15 28.72
C GLU A 35 -31.07 11.55 27.84
N GLN A 36 -30.87 11.74 26.54
CA GLN A 36 -32.01 12.08 25.66
C GLN A 36 -32.12 11.11 24.48
N GLY A 37 -32.88 10.04 24.69
CA GLY A 37 -33.43 9.20 23.62
C GLY A 37 -32.94 7.77 23.52
N GLY A 38 -33.01 6.97 24.61
CA GLY A 38 -33.23 5.52 24.54
C GLY A 38 -32.20 4.59 23.90
N HIS A 39 -31.13 5.08 23.29
CA HIS A 39 -30.00 4.27 22.80
C HIS A 39 -28.69 5.01 23.11
N SER A 40 -27.92 4.48 24.09
CA SER A 40 -26.56 4.96 24.32
C SER A 40 -25.69 4.59 23.12
N ALA A 41 -25.29 5.59 22.33
CA ALA A 41 -24.29 5.37 21.32
C ALA A 41 -22.94 5.15 22.00
N LEU A 42 -22.45 3.92 21.97
CA LEU A 42 -21.09 3.58 22.43
C LEU A 42 -20.06 4.29 21.55
N PRO A 43 -18.88 4.68 22.10
CA PRO A 43 -17.81 5.24 21.30
C PRO A 43 -17.25 4.16 20.34
N ASP A 44 -16.92 4.57 19.13
CA ASP A 44 -16.18 3.76 18.19
C ASP A 44 -14.68 4.00 18.44
N ILE A 45 -13.99 2.97 18.96
CA ILE A 45 -12.59 3.07 19.37
C ILE A 45 -11.74 2.29 18.37
N ASP A 46 -11.01 3.01 17.52
CA ASP A 46 -10.02 2.46 16.60
C ASP A 46 -8.62 2.63 17.20
N SER A 47 -7.88 1.52 17.33
CA SER A 47 -6.51 1.53 17.83
C SER A 47 -5.58 0.83 16.84
N ASP A 48 -4.62 1.59 16.28
CA ASP A 48 -3.63 1.07 15.36
C ASP A 48 -2.43 0.47 16.09
N PHE A 49 -2.13 -0.79 15.81
CA PHE A 49 -0.97 -1.50 16.35
C PHE A 49 -0.07 -2.04 15.22
N ALA A 50 1.19 -2.30 15.54
CA ALA A 50 2.08 -2.97 14.63
C ALA A 50 1.52 -4.37 14.27
N SER A 51 1.47 -4.70 12.97
CA SER A 51 0.80 -5.90 12.48
C SER A 51 1.42 -7.21 13.00
N ASP A 52 2.72 -7.21 13.26
CA ASP A 52 3.48 -8.31 13.83
C ASP A 52 3.29 -8.46 15.35
N ARG A 53 2.70 -7.45 16.02
CA ARG A 53 2.46 -7.45 17.48
C ARG A 53 0.98 -7.50 17.87
N ARG A 54 0.08 -7.53 16.89
CA ARG A 54 -1.38 -7.57 17.15
C ARG A 54 -1.79 -8.75 18.04
N GLN A 55 -1.17 -9.91 17.84
CA GLN A 55 -1.46 -11.11 18.62
C GLN A 55 -1.10 -10.93 20.11
N GLU A 56 0.00 -10.24 20.40
CA GLU A 56 0.41 -9.92 21.78
C GLU A 56 -0.63 -9.05 22.51
N ILE A 57 -1.26 -8.10 21.78
CA ILE A 57 -2.32 -7.26 22.37
C ILE A 57 -3.54 -8.11 22.74
N LYS A 58 -3.93 -9.04 21.87
CA LYS A 58 -5.03 -9.95 22.15
C LYS A 58 -4.75 -10.85 23.38
N GLU A 59 -3.56 -11.44 23.42
CA GLU A 59 -3.12 -12.24 24.57
C GLU A 59 -3.09 -11.43 25.87
N TYR A 60 -2.64 -10.17 25.80
CA TYR A 60 -2.67 -9.25 26.94
C TYR A 60 -4.11 -8.97 27.42
N LEU A 61 -5.06 -8.75 26.50
CA LEU A 61 -6.45 -8.53 26.87
C LEU A 61 -7.05 -9.79 27.51
N GLU A 62 -6.76 -10.97 26.95
CA GLU A 62 -7.20 -12.26 27.52
C GLU A 62 -6.59 -12.49 28.91
N GLU A 63 -5.29 -12.25 29.09
CA GLU A 63 -4.61 -12.38 30.41
C GLU A 63 -5.20 -11.41 31.45
N ARG A 64 -5.55 -10.17 31.03
CA ARG A 64 -6.03 -9.13 31.92
C ARG A 64 -7.46 -9.32 32.35
N TYR A 65 -8.35 -9.74 31.45
CA TYR A 65 -9.80 -9.74 31.65
C TYR A 65 -10.40 -11.11 31.84
N ASN A 66 -9.76 -12.21 31.43
CA ASN A 66 -10.20 -13.55 31.71
C ASN A 66 -9.75 -13.96 33.12
N MET A 67 -10.50 -13.55 34.14
CA MET A 67 -10.16 -13.76 35.54
C MET A 67 -11.00 -14.86 36.17
N ASN A 68 -10.48 -15.51 37.22
CA ASN A 68 -11.19 -16.50 38.03
C ASN A 68 -11.76 -17.67 37.20
N GLY A 69 -11.15 -18.02 36.07
CA GLY A 69 -11.60 -19.08 35.18
C GLY A 69 -12.78 -18.72 34.29
N LYS A 70 -13.23 -17.46 34.31
CA LYS A 70 -14.29 -16.93 33.47
C LYS A 70 -13.69 -16.28 32.21
N GLN A 71 -14.43 -16.37 31.12
CA GLN A 71 -14.05 -15.83 29.81
C GLN A 71 -14.82 -14.54 29.52
N HIS A 72 -14.09 -13.45 29.31
CA HIS A 72 -14.66 -12.14 29.03
C HIS A 72 -14.26 -11.61 27.65
N VAL A 73 -13.16 -12.12 27.06
CA VAL A 73 -12.58 -11.60 25.82
C VAL A 73 -12.88 -12.53 24.67
N PHE A 74 -13.45 -11.98 23.59
CA PHE A 74 -13.72 -12.70 22.35
C PHE A 74 -13.61 -11.80 21.13
N SER A 75 -13.50 -12.39 19.94
CA SER A 75 -13.50 -11.67 18.66
C SER A 75 -14.92 -11.58 18.10
N ALA A 76 -15.25 -10.48 17.42
CA ALA A 76 -16.52 -10.39 16.71
C ALA A 76 -16.55 -11.37 15.51
N GLY A 77 -17.73 -11.95 15.27
CA GLY A 77 -18.01 -12.66 14.04
C GLY A 77 -18.20 -11.69 12.86
N THR A 78 -18.09 -12.20 11.65
CA THR A 78 -18.49 -11.48 10.45
C THR A 78 -19.12 -12.43 9.44
N PHE A 79 -20.07 -11.92 8.67
CA PHE A 79 -20.78 -12.66 7.63
C PHE A 79 -20.33 -12.17 6.25
N SER A 80 -19.84 -13.10 5.45
CA SER A 80 -19.62 -12.83 4.03
C SER A 80 -20.92 -13.06 3.27
N CYS A 81 -21.63 -11.98 2.94
CA CYS A 81 -22.87 -12.07 2.17
C CYS A 81 -22.58 -12.18 0.66
N LEU A 82 -23.48 -12.86 -0.03
CA LEU A 82 -23.43 -13.06 -1.46
C LEU A 82 -23.71 -11.74 -2.19
N LYS A 83 -22.67 -11.18 -2.83
CA LYS A 83 -22.74 -10.01 -3.70
C LYS A 83 -22.89 -10.41 -5.16
N LEU A 84 -23.38 -9.51 -6.01
CA LEU A 84 -23.77 -9.77 -7.39
C LEU A 84 -22.75 -10.59 -8.21
N LYS A 85 -21.45 -10.21 -8.22
CA LYS A 85 -20.41 -10.95 -8.96
C LYS A 85 -20.25 -12.40 -8.49
N ALA A 86 -20.34 -12.63 -7.19
CA ALA A 86 -20.19 -13.96 -6.60
C ALA A 86 -21.40 -14.83 -6.88
N VAL A 87 -22.60 -14.29 -6.66
CA VAL A 87 -23.86 -14.99 -6.92
C VAL A 87 -23.98 -15.37 -8.40
N LEU A 88 -23.66 -14.44 -9.31
CA LEU A 88 -23.65 -14.72 -10.76
C LEU A 88 -22.78 -15.93 -11.11
N LYS A 89 -21.58 -16.02 -10.54
CA LYS A 89 -20.68 -17.16 -10.79
C LYS A 89 -21.20 -18.45 -10.19
N ASP A 90 -21.75 -18.40 -8.99
CA ASP A 90 -22.18 -19.59 -8.27
C ASP A 90 -23.48 -20.16 -8.88
N VAL A 91 -24.49 -19.33 -9.14
CA VAL A 91 -25.76 -19.77 -9.75
C VAL A 91 -25.53 -20.21 -11.18
N ALA A 92 -24.83 -19.42 -12.00
CA ALA A 92 -24.54 -19.80 -13.39
C ALA A 92 -23.79 -21.13 -13.52
N ARG A 93 -22.93 -21.45 -12.53
CA ARG A 93 -22.26 -22.78 -12.48
C ARG A 93 -23.23 -23.91 -12.26
N VAL A 94 -24.22 -23.74 -11.38
CA VAL A 94 -25.29 -24.74 -11.14
C VAL A 94 -26.08 -25.00 -12.42
N TYR A 95 -26.43 -23.94 -13.14
CA TYR A 95 -27.14 -24.01 -14.41
C TYR A 95 -26.25 -24.37 -15.61
N LYS A 96 -24.95 -24.68 -15.37
CA LYS A 96 -23.95 -25.04 -16.39
C LYS A 96 -23.82 -24.00 -17.50
N VAL A 97 -24.02 -22.72 -17.20
CA VAL A 97 -23.77 -21.62 -18.13
C VAL A 97 -22.29 -21.59 -18.50
N PRO A 98 -21.94 -21.41 -19.79
CA PRO A 98 -20.55 -21.37 -20.21
C PRO A 98 -19.73 -20.32 -19.45
N VAL A 99 -18.59 -20.73 -18.87
CA VAL A 99 -17.74 -19.91 -18.00
C VAL A 99 -17.26 -18.61 -18.68
N ASN A 100 -17.01 -18.66 -19.99
CA ASN A 100 -16.61 -17.49 -20.77
C ASN A 100 -17.70 -16.39 -20.81
N ILE A 101 -18.98 -16.77 -20.84
CA ILE A 101 -20.11 -15.83 -20.77
C ILE A 101 -20.13 -15.16 -19.39
N VAL A 102 -20.07 -15.98 -18.33
CA VAL A 102 -20.11 -15.48 -16.94
C VAL A 102 -18.92 -14.58 -16.64
N ASN A 103 -17.72 -14.99 -17.03
CA ASN A 103 -16.52 -14.17 -16.84
C ASN A 103 -16.59 -12.84 -17.61
N TYR A 104 -17.13 -12.86 -18.84
CA TYR A 104 -17.34 -11.62 -19.60
C TYR A 104 -18.29 -10.68 -18.86
N ILE A 105 -19.42 -11.18 -18.36
CA ILE A 105 -20.42 -10.37 -17.65
C ILE A 105 -19.85 -9.84 -16.35
N THR A 106 -19.23 -10.70 -15.55
CA THR A 106 -18.66 -10.27 -14.25
C THR A 106 -17.49 -9.30 -14.38
N ALA A 107 -16.77 -9.30 -15.52
CA ALA A 107 -15.71 -8.34 -15.80
C ALA A 107 -16.21 -6.93 -16.17
N ILE A 108 -17.49 -6.79 -16.55
CA ILE A 108 -18.08 -5.48 -16.89
C ILE A 108 -18.42 -4.68 -15.63
N PHE A 109 -18.76 -5.36 -14.53
CA PHE A 109 -19.08 -4.72 -13.26
C PHE A 109 -17.84 -4.11 -12.62
N SER A 110 -17.93 -2.86 -12.19
CA SER A 110 -16.95 -2.28 -11.26
C SER A 110 -17.08 -2.91 -9.86
N ASP A 111 -16.14 -2.64 -8.98
CA ASP A 111 -16.21 -3.15 -7.61
C ASP A 111 -17.27 -2.44 -6.75
N GLU A 112 -17.75 -1.29 -7.21
CA GLU A 112 -18.84 -0.53 -6.59
C GLU A 112 -20.22 -1.03 -7.03
N GLN A 113 -20.32 -1.65 -8.22
CA GLN A 113 -21.55 -2.17 -8.79
C GLN A 113 -21.82 -3.59 -8.28
N GLN A 114 -22.49 -3.71 -7.15
CA GLN A 114 -22.68 -5.00 -6.48
C GLN A 114 -24.13 -5.30 -6.09
N ASP A 115 -25.06 -4.40 -6.42
CA ASP A 115 -26.47 -4.53 -6.15
C ASP A 115 -27.27 -5.12 -7.32
N TRP A 116 -28.47 -5.59 -6.99
CA TRP A 116 -29.39 -6.15 -7.97
C TRP A 116 -29.76 -5.15 -9.08
N THR A 117 -29.95 -3.88 -8.74
CA THR A 117 -30.29 -2.82 -9.68
C THR A 117 -29.16 -2.57 -10.69
N ASP A 118 -27.91 -2.78 -10.33
CA ASP A 118 -26.75 -2.58 -11.21
C ASP A 118 -26.79 -3.53 -12.41
N LEU A 119 -27.30 -4.77 -12.23
CA LEU A 119 -27.44 -5.72 -13.32
C LEU A 119 -28.36 -5.17 -14.42
N PHE A 120 -29.49 -4.58 -14.05
CA PHE A 120 -30.45 -4.04 -15.01
C PHE A 120 -30.01 -2.70 -15.60
N MET A 121 -29.36 -1.85 -14.81
CA MET A 121 -28.75 -0.62 -15.33
C MET A 121 -27.70 -0.94 -16.40
N LEU A 122 -26.88 -1.95 -16.18
CA LEU A 122 -25.91 -2.41 -17.17
C LEU A 122 -26.59 -3.07 -18.38
N ALA A 123 -27.67 -3.83 -18.19
CA ALA A 123 -28.42 -4.43 -19.27
C ALA A 123 -29.02 -3.37 -20.23
N ALA A 124 -29.47 -2.22 -19.70
CA ALA A 124 -29.98 -1.13 -20.50
C ALA A 124 -28.94 -0.55 -21.48
N THR A 125 -27.66 -0.62 -21.16
CA THR A 125 -26.55 -0.06 -21.95
C THR A 125 -25.69 -1.10 -22.64
N ASN A 126 -25.74 -2.37 -22.23
CA ASN A 126 -24.91 -3.44 -22.74
C ASN A 126 -25.72 -4.60 -23.33
N LYS A 127 -25.71 -4.74 -24.65
CA LYS A 127 -26.46 -5.77 -25.39
C LYS A 127 -26.15 -7.21 -24.95
N LYS A 128 -24.93 -7.49 -24.49
CA LYS A 128 -24.56 -8.86 -24.05
C LYS A 128 -25.09 -9.18 -22.65
N VAL A 129 -25.14 -8.19 -21.75
CA VAL A 129 -25.79 -8.34 -20.43
C VAL A 129 -27.30 -8.48 -20.61
N ASN A 130 -27.88 -7.67 -21.48
CA ASN A 130 -29.32 -7.78 -21.82
C ASN A 130 -29.64 -9.16 -22.38
N LYS A 131 -28.84 -9.63 -23.34
CA LYS A 131 -29.02 -10.98 -23.91
C LYS A 131 -28.90 -12.07 -22.83
N PHE A 132 -27.95 -11.97 -21.93
CA PHE A 132 -27.78 -12.95 -20.84
C PHE A 132 -29.02 -13.02 -19.95
N ILE A 133 -29.62 -11.89 -19.59
CA ILE A 133 -30.85 -11.87 -18.78
C ILE A 133 -32.00 -12.59 -19.50
N HIS A 134 -32.10 -12.42 -20.83
CA HIS A 134 -33.15 -13.07 -21.64
C HIS A 134 -32.87 -14.56 -21.89
N ASP A 135 -31.62 -14.93 -22.10
CA ASP A 135 -31.24 -16.32 -22.38
C ASP A 135 -31.30 -17.22 -21.14
N TYR A 136 -31.17 -16.64 -19.93
CA TYR A 136 -31.09 -17.37 -18.65
C TYR A 136 -32.01 -16.80 -17.57
N PRO A 137 -33.34 -16.71 -17.79
CA PRO A 137 -34.26 -16.09 -16.84
C PRO A 137 -34.29 -16.79 -15.47
N GLU A 138 -34.17 -18.12 -15.45
CA GLU A 138 -34.13 -18.90 -14.20
C GLU A 138 -32.89 -18.58 -13.37
N VAL A 139 -31.74 -18.38 -14.01
CA VAL A 139 -30.49 -17.94 -13.34
C VAL A 139 -30.70 -16.56 -12.66
N ILE A 140 -31.41 -15.67 -13.34
CA ILE A 140 -31.69 -14.31 -12.84
C ILE A 140 -32.60 -14.35 -11.62
N GLU A 141 -33.64 -15.18 -11.63
CA GLU A 141 -34.57 -15.32 -10.50
C GLU A 141 -33.89 -15.92 -9.27
N ASP A 142 -33.06 -16.95 -9.45
CA ASP A 142 -32.29 -17.53 -8.34
C ASP A 142 -31.25 -16.58 -7.79
N ILE A 143 -30.59 -15.77 -8.64
CA ILE A 143 -29.69 -14.70 -8.18
C ILE A 143 -30.44 -13.74 -7.27
N ARG A 144 -31.64 -13.30 -7.69
CA ARG A 144 -32.48 -12.40 -6.91
C ARG A 144 -32.82 -12.98 -5.54
N THR A 145 -33.13 -14.28 -5.50
CA THR A 145 -33.55 -14.99 -4.29
C THR A 145 -32.43 -15.13 -3.27
N ILE A 146 -31.20 -15.45 -3.71
CA ILE A 146 -30.10 -15.76 -2.80
C ILE A 146 -29.13 -14.60 -2.58
N MET A 147 -29.26 -13.52 -3.36
CA MET A 147 -28.41 -12.35 -3.18
C MET A 147 -28.60 -11.71 -1.81
N GLY A 148 -27.51 -11.30 -1.19
CA GLY A 148 -27.51 -10.76 0.17
C GLY A 148 -27.52 -11.80 1.28
N GLN A 149 -27.80 -13.09 0.97
CA GLN A 149 -27.76 -14.15 1.99
C GLN A 149 -26.33 -14.41 2.47
N PRO A 150 -26.14 -14.77 3.76
CA PRO A 150 -24.83 -15.16 4.28
C PRO A 150 -24.31 -16.42 3.57
N ARG A 151 -23.08 -16.31 3.04
CA ARG A 151 -22.38 -17.43 2.39
C ARG A 151 -21.47 -18.17 3.34
N SER A 152 -20.74 -17.43 4.14
CA SER A 152 -19.80 -17.97 5.11
C SER A 152 -19.66 -17.02 6.29
N THR A 153 -19.21 -17.58 7.39
CA THR A 153 -18.86 -16.83 8.59
C THR A 153 -17.35 -16.86 8.75
N SER A 154 -16.79 -15.79 9.29
CA SER A 154 -15.37 -15.67 9.60
C SER A 154 -15.16 -14.83 10.86
N ILE A 155 -13.92 -14.69 11.28
CA ILE A 155 -13.54 -13.83 12.39
C ILE A 155 -13.35 -12.41 11.84
N HIS A 156 -13.90 -11.41 12.52
CA HIS A 156 -13.65 -10.01 12.18
C HIS A 156 -12.15 -9.68 12.28
N ALA A 157 -11.65 -8.92 11.32
CA ALA A 157 -10.21 -8.69 11.22
C ALA A 157 -9.61 -7.93 12.41
N SER A 158 -10.38 -7.03 13.07
CA SER A 158 -9.91 -6.14 14.12
C SER A 158 -10.70 -6.21 15.42
N ALA A 159 -12.02 -6.42 15.34
CA ALA A 159 -12.93 -6.26 16.47
C ALA A 159 -12.71 -7.28 17.59
N ILE A 160 -12.41 -6.76 18.77
CA ILE A 160 -12.32 -7.50 20.02
C ILE A 160 -13.32 -6.91 20.99
N ILE A 161 -14.01 -7.77 21.73
CA ILE A 161 -15.01 -7.37 22.73
C ILE A 161 -14.55 -7.88 24.09
N VAL A 162 -14.72 -7.03 25.11
CA VAL A 162 -14.54 -7.38 26.49
C VAL A 162 -15.87 -7.19 27.20
N THR A 163 -16.45 -8.26 27.75
CA THR A 163 -17.73 -8.18 28.48
C THR A 163 -17.54 -7.69 29.90
N PRO A 164 -18.56 -7.05 30.49
CA PRO A 164 -18.60 -6.79 31.93
C PRO A 164 -18.45 -8.05 32.77
N GLU A 165 -17.99 -7.89 34.00
CA GLU A 165 -17.85 -9.00 34.97
C GLU A 165 -19.18 -9.41 35.60
N GLU A 166 -20.20 -8.56 35.48
CA GLU A 166 -21.53 -8.75 36.05
C GLU A 166 -22.64 -8.48 35.02
N LYS A 167 -23.71 -9.25 35.11
CA LYS A 167 -24.97 -9.03 34.38
C LYS A 167 -26.13 -9.12 35.37
N ASP A 168 -26.96 -8.08 35.44
CA ASP A 168 -28.12 -8.01 36.35
C ASP A 168 -27.75 -8.18 37.84
N GLY A 169 -26.53 -7.80 38.22
CA GLY A 169 -26.00 -7.91 39.60
C GLY A 169 -25.42 -9.28 39.95
N GLU A 170 -25.37 -10.21 39.00
CA GLU A 170 -24.79 -11.55 39.18
C GLU A 170 -23.47 -11.66 38.38
N PRO A 171 -22.46 -12.41 38.89
CA PRO A 171 -21.22 -12.64 38.18
C PRO A 171 -21.44 -13.33 36.84
N ALA A 172 -21.01 -12.71 35.74
CA ALA A 172 -21.24 -13.18 34.39
C ALA A 172 -19.93 -13.43 33.62
N GLU A 173 -20.05 -14.08 32.46
CA GLU A 173 -18.99 -14.26 31.48
C GLU A 173 -19.55 -14.05 30.06
N CYS A 174 -18.70 -14.07 29.04
CA CYS A 174 -19.10 -13.72 27.67
C CYS A 174 -20.28 -14.56 27.15
N PHE A 175 -20.42 -15.81 27.56
CA PHE A 175 -21.52 -16.71 27.16
C PHE A 175 -22.89 -16.31 27.71
N ASP A 176 -22.92 -15.47 28.74
CA ASP A 176 -24.17 -14.98 29.35
C ASP A 176 -24.77 -13.80 28.57
N PHE A 177 -23.97 -13.15 27.71
CA PHE A 177 -24.38 -11.97 26.94
C PHE A 177 -24.87 -12.33 25.54
N LEU A 178 -24.17 -13.26 24.85
CA LEU A 178 -24.49 -13.65 23.49
C LEU A 178 -23.92 -15.04 23.14
N PRO A 179 -24.43 -15.70 22.07
CA PRO A 179 -23.88 -16.95 21.57
C PRO A 179 -22.43 -16.78 21.07
N ILE A 180 -21.55 -17.64 21.59
CA ILE A 180 -20.13 -17.68 21.23
C ILE A 180 -19.76 -19.09 20.77
N ARG A 181 -18.98 -19.18 19.73
CA ARG A 181 -18.42 -20.42 19.19
C ARG A 181 -16.89 -20.40 19.22
N LYS A 182 -16.30 -21.55 19.10
CA LYS A 182 -14.86 -21.72 18.97
C LYS A 182 -14.48 -21.87 17.49
N MET A 183 -13.60 -21.01 16.99
CA MET A 183 -12.98 -21.09 15.66
C MET A 183 -11.46 -20.98 15.80
N ASP A 184 -10.70 -21.94 15.26
CA ASP A 184 -9.23 -21.92 15.29
C ASP A 184 -8.64 -21.62 16.70
N ASN A 185 -9.24 -22.23 17.74
CA ASN A 185 -8.94 -22.00 19.16
C ASN A 185 -9.28 -20.60 19.72
N LEU A 186 -9.96 -19.74 18.96
CA LEU A 186 -10.45 -18.43 19.41
C LEU A 186 -11.93 -18.48 19.76
N LEU A 187 -12.32 -17.69 20.74
CA LEU A 187 -13.74 -17.41 21.02
C LEU A 187 -14.23 -16.35 20.04
N VAL A 188 -15.33 -16.63 19.35
CA VAL A 188 -15.89 -15.77 18.30
C VAL A 188 -17.41 -15.68 18.48
N SER A 189 -17.97 -14.49 18.44
CA SER A 189 -19.42 -14.30 18.52
C SER A 189 -20.13 -14.88 17.29
N GLU A 190 -21.36 -15.36 17.49
CA GLU A 190 -22.29 -15.67 16.39
C GLU A 190 -22.96 -14.40 15.83
N PHE A 191 -22.72 -13.24 16.45
CA PHE A 191 -23.19 -11.92 16.01
C PHE A 191 -22.06 -11.16 15.32
N ASP A 192 -22.43 -10.33 14.35
CA ASP A 192 -21.52 -9.38 13.74
C ASP A 192 -21.36 -8.10 14.61
N GLY A 193 -20.43 -7.21 14.19
CA GLY A 193 -20.14 -6.00 14.94
C GLY A 193 -21.34 -5.08 15.14
N TYR A 194 -22.24 -4.98 14.15
CA TYR A 194 -23.45 -4.15 14.25
C TYR A 194 -24.42 -4.69 15.29
N SER A 195 -24.67 -5.99 15.27
CA SER A 195 -25.56 -6.65 16.25
C SER A 195 -24.98 -6.59 17.66
N ILE A 196 -23.64 -6.62 17.81
CA ILE A 196 -22.95 -6.46 19.09
C ILE A 196 -23.17 -5.04 19.66
N ASP A 197 -23.08 -4.01 18.83
CA ASP A 197 -23.35 -2.62 19.22
C ASP A 197 -24.83 -2.44 19.67
N GLU A 198 -25.76 -3.10 18.96
CA GLU A 198 -27.20 -3.03 19.29
C GLU A 198 -27.55 -3.62 20.67
N ILE A 199 -26.81 -4.63 21.11
CA ILE A 199 -27.00 -5.21 22.46
C ILE A 199 -26.20 -4.48 23.56
N GLY A 200 -25.49 -3.38 23.19
CA GLY A 200 -24.83 -2.49 24.14
C GLY A 200 -23.43 -2.96 24.57
N LEU A 201 -22.78 -3.84 23.85
CA LEU A 201 -21.40 -4.24 24.12
C LEU A 201 -20.43 -3.39 23.30
N LEU A 202 -19.39 -2.86 23.95
CA LEU A 202 -18.36 -2.05 23.32
C LEU A 202 -17.46 -2.91 22.44
N LYS A 203 -17.33 -2.49 21.19
CA LYS A 203 -16.40 -3.05 20.21
C LYS A 203 -15.12 -2.21 20.20
N GLU A 204 -13.98 -2.82 20.44
CA GLU A 204 -12.67 -2.24 20.21
C GLU A 204 -12.07 -2.78 18.91
N ASP A 205 -11.75 -1.88 17.97
CA ASP A 205 -11.06 -2.24 16.74
C ASP A 205 -9.53 -2.18 16.92
N VAL A 206 -8.92 -3.35 17.17
CA VAL A 206 -7.47 -3.53 17.24
C VAL A 206 -6.94 -3.73 15.82
N LEU A 207 -6.67 -2.62 15.15
CA LEU A 207 -6.23 -2.61 13.76
C LEU A 207 -4.75 -3.01 13.64
N ALA A 208 -4.44 -3.84 12.66
CA ALA A 208 -3.08 -4.30 12.37
C ALA A 208 -2.47 -3.47 11.23
N THR A 209 -1.66 -2.49 11.56
CA THR A 209 -1.07 -1.57 10.59
C THR A 209 0.36 -2.00 10.24
N LYS A 210 0.57 -2.44 8.98
CA LYS A 210 1.90 -2.82 8.47
C LYS A 210 2.91 -1.68 8.58
N GLU A 211 2.45 -0.44 8.46
CA GLU A 211 3.34 0.72 8.52
C GLU A 211 4.00 0.86 9.89
N LEU A 212 3.27 0.65 10.98
CA LEU A 212 3.86 0.68 12.32
C LEU A 212 4.91 -0.42 12.51
N SER A 213 4.71 -1.61 11.93
CA SER A 213 5.73 -2.67 11.92
C SER A 213 6.98 -2.24 11.14
N LYS A 214 6.81 -1.57 10.00
CA LYS A 214 7.95 -1.03 9.23
C LYS A 214 8.69 0.04 10.02
N LEU A 215 7.99 1.00 10.61
CA LEU A 215 8.61 2.04 11.43
C LEU A 215 9.39 1.45 12.61
N GLY A 216 8.80 0.48 13.30
CA GLY A 216 9.48 -0.27 14.37
C GLY A 216 10.75 -0.97 13.89
N ALA A 217 10.68 -1.63 12.73
CA ALA A 217 11.85 -2.29 12.14
C ALA A 217 12.96 -1.29 11.75
N VAL A 218 12.60 -0.13 11.16
CA VAL A 218 13.58 0.94 10.86
C VAL A 218 14.23 1.46 12.14
N ILE A 219 13.43 1.77 13.16
CA ILE A 219 13.91 2.27 14.45
C ILE A 219 14.86 1.26 15.11
N ASN A 220 14.54 -0.04 15.05
CA ASN A 220 15.43 -1.08 15.58
C ASN A 220 16.77 -1.10 14.85
N ILE A 221 16.79 -1.09 13.52
CA ILE A 221 18.02 -0.99 12.72
C ILE A 221 18.80 0.28 13.11
N VAL A 222 18.13 1.43 13.21
CA VAL A 222 18.77 2.70 13.58
C VAL A 222 19.39 2.61 14.98
N ASN A 223 18.67 2.07 15.95
CA ASN A 223 19.14 1.97 17.33
C ASN A 223 20.34 1.01 17.45
N GLU A 224 20.29 -0.12 16.76
CA GLU A 224 21.37 -1.11 16.75
C GLU A 224 22.58 -0.60 15.96
N THR A 225 22.37 -0.09 14.74
CA THR A 225 23.43 0.28 13.82
C THR A 225 24.09 1.61 14.19
N TYR A 226 23.32 2.62 14.61
CA TYR A 226 23.82 3.96 14.91
C TYR A 226 23.92 4.25 16.40
N ARG A 227 23.69 3.24 17.27
CA ARG A 227 23.72 3.35 18.75
C ARG A 227 22.87 4.49 19.26
N LYS A 228 21.64 4.60 18.75
CA LYS A 228 20.61 5.57 19.16
C LYS A 228 19.60 4.90 20.10
N SER A 229 18.70 5.70 20.62
CA SER A 229 17.58 5.26 21.46
C SER A 229 16.28 5.93 20.99
N HIS A 230 16.07 5.91 19.66
CA HIS A 230 14.87 6.49 19.09
C HIS A 230 13.64 5.62 19.38
N THR A 231 12.53 6.29 19.58
CA THR A 231 11.18 5.73 19.63
C THR A 231 10.28 6.65 18.82
N ILE A 232 9.12 6.17 18.36
CA ILE A 232 8.14 7.01 17.66
C ILE A 232 7.80 8.23 18.52
N GLU A 233 7.63 8.03 19.84
CA GLU A 233 7.29 9.09 20.78
C GLU A 233 8.34 10.20 20.83
N ASN A 234 9.64 9.84 20.97
CA ASN A 234 10.67 10.88 21.07
C ASN A 234 10.95 11.56 19.72
N ILE A 235 10.79 10.86 18.59
CA ILE A 235 10.86 11.47 17.27
C ILE A 235 9.79 12.56 17.13
N ILE A 236 8.54 12.24 17.46
CA ILE A 236 7.43 13.18 17.40
C ILE A 236 7.64 14.34 18.38
N LYS A 237 8.07 14.06 19.63
CA LYS A 237 8.23 15.09 20.65
C LYS A 237 9.32 16.10 20.32
N ASP A 238 10.47 15.61 19.83
CA ASP A 238 11.70 16.41 19.79
C ASP A 238 12.04 16.91 18.38
N ASN A 239 11.41 16.39 17.32
CA ASN A 239 11.85 16.60 15.93
C ASN A 239 10.75 17.09 14.96
N LEU A 240 9.57 17.53 15.42
CA LEU A 240 8.48 17.98 14.51
C LEU A 240 8.82 19.20 13.63
N LYS A 241 9.99 19.81 13.81
CA LYS A 241 10.47 20.98 13.03
C LYS A 241 11.72 20.67 12.22
N ASP A 242 11.99 19.38 11.93
CA ASP A 242 13.18 19.00 11.18
C ASP A 242 13.07 19.43 9.71
N GLU A 243 13.89 20.41 9.32
CA GLU A 243 13.91 20.99 7.97
C GLU A 243 14.23 19.96 6.88
N LYS A 244 15.08 18.96 7.17
CA LYS A 244 15.41 17.88 6.21
C LYS A 244 14.17 17.07 5.85
N THR A 245 13.32 16.82 6.84
CA THR A 245 12.08 16.05 6.67
C THR A 245 11.10 16.80 5.76
N TYR A 246 10.88 18.09 6.02
CA TYR A 246 9.98 18.88 5.18
C TYR A 246 10.55 19.06 3.76
N ARG A 247 11.84 19.31 3.61
CA ARG A 247 12.49 19.40 2.30
C ARG A 247 12.33 18.12 1.50
N LEU A 248 12.56 16.95 2.11
CA LEU A 248 12.34 15.64 1.47
C LEU A 248 10.91 15.50 0.92
N LEU A 249 9.91 15.96 1.68
CA LEU A 249 8.52 15.93 1.26
C LEU A 249 8.23 16.94 0.14
N THR A 250 8.72 18.17 0.26
CA THR A 250 8.51 19.23 -0.74
C THR A 250 9.22 18.96 -2.07
N GLU A 251 10.30 18.18 -2.06
CA GLU A 251 10.98 17.70 -3.26
C GLU A 251 10.29 16.48 -3.90
N GLY A 252 9.22 15.95 -3.29
CA GLY A 252 8.43 14.86 -3.82
C GLY A 252 8.98 13.44 -3.54
N HIS A 253 9.96 13.32 -2.66
CA HIS A 253 10.55 12.03 -2.29
C HIS A 253 9.68 11.27 -1.29
N THR A 254 8.47 10.87 -1.71
CA THR A 254 7.42 10.33 -0.85
C THR A 254 7.23 8.82 -0.94
N GLN A 255 8.03 8.11 -1.75
CA GLN A 255 7.92 6.64 -1.87
C GLN A 255 8.06 5.96 -0.51
N ASN A 256 7.14 5.04 -0.20
CA ASN A 256 7.05 4.36 1.09
C ASN A 256 6.85 5.27 2.32
N VAL A 257 6.47 6.53 2.14
CA VAL A 257 5.94 7.37 3.22
C VAL A 257 4.43 7.09 3.33
N PHE A 258 3.99 6.74 4.54
CA PHE A 258 2.60 6.35 4.79
C PHE A 258 1.61 7.40 4.28
N GLN A 259 0.57 6.97 3.55
CA GLN A 259 -0.46 7.80 2.91
C GLN A 259 0.04 8.79 1.84
N PHE A 260 1.34 9.05 1.69
CA PHE A 260 1.89 10.09 0.82
C PHE A 260 2.53 9.57 -0.47
N ALA A 261 2.53 8.26 -0.71
CA ALA A 261 3.29 7.63 -1.79
C ALA A 261 2.59 7.62 -3.16
N SER A 262 1.31 8.00 -3.28
CA SER A 262 0.66 8.01 -4.60
C SER A 262 1.01 9.27 -5.39
N PRO A 263 1.12 9.21 -6.74
CA PRO A 263 1.57 10.34 -7.55
C PRO A 263 0.77 11.63 -7.35
N GLY A 264 -0.55 11.52 -7.21
CA GLY A 264 -1.40 12.69 -7.05
C GLY A 264 -1.23 13.39 -5.71
N ILE A 265 -1.11 12.65 -4.59
CA ILE A 265 -0.84 13.27 -3.29
C ILE A 265 0.61 13.78 -3.21
N THR A 266 1.57 13.11 -3.85
CA THR A 266 2.95 13.61 -3.98
C THR A 266 2.95 14.99 -4.62
N LYS A 267 2.25 15.14 -5.76
CA LYS A 267 2.11 16.45 -6.41
C LYS A 267 1.47 17.47 -5.49
N PHE A 268 0.38 17.11 -4.81
CA PHE A 268 -0.30 18.02 -3.88
C PHE A 268 0.62 18.47 -2.74
N ILE A 269 1.46 17.58 -2.19
CA ILE A 269 2.48 17.91 -1.20
C ILE A 269 3.50 18.90 -1.77
N MET A 270 3.97 18.67 -3.00
CA MET A 270 4.90 19.57 -3.68
C MET A 270 4.27 20.95 -3.93
N ASP A 271 2.99 20.99 -4.28
CA ASP A 271 2.27 22.26 -4.51
C ASP A 271 1.99 23.00 -3.20
N VAL A 272 1.67 22.31 -2.10
CA VAL A 272 1.45 22.91 -0.77
C VAL A 272 2.74 23.39 -0.13
N GLN A 273 3.89 22.76 -0.40
CA GLN A 273 5.18 23.07 0.24
C GLN A 273 5.08 23.07 1.78
N PRO A 274 4.74 21.93 2.42
CA PRO A 274 4.53 21.88 3.87
C PRO A 274 5.80 22.24 4.64
N ASP A 275 5.65 23.02 5.70
CA ASP A 275 6.73 23.44 6.60
C ASP A 275 6.41 23.16 8.09
N CYS A 276 5.22 22.66 8.38
CA CYS A 276 4.78 22.30 9.72
C CYS A 276 3.85 21.09 9.72
N ILE A 277 3.66 20.50 10.89
CA ILE A 277 2.80 19.32 11.05
C ILE A 277 1.33 19.60 10.71
N GLU A 278 0.85 20.83 10.95
CA GLU A 278 -0.53 21.22 10.63
C GLU A 278 -0.82 21.10 9.14
N ASP A 279 0.16 21.42 8.27
CA ASP A 279 0.01 21.22 6.83
C ASP A 279 -0.15 19.75 6.48
N LEU A 280 0.64 18.86 7.09
CA LEU A 280 0.54 17.43 6.85
C LEU A 280 -0.81 16.86 7.32
N ILE A 281 -1.35 17.38 8.41
CA ILE A 281 -2.70 17.03 8.89
C ILE A 281 -3.75 17.49 7.88
N ALA A 282 -3.62 18.74 7.38
CA ALA A 282 -4.52 19.27 6.39
C ALA A 282 -4.44 18.52 5.07
N ILE A 283 -3.25 18.15 4.58
CA ILE A 283 -3.04 17.34 3.38
C ILE A 283 -3.77 16.01 3.47
N ASN A 284 -3.66 15.29 4.59
CA ASN A 284 -4.38 14.02 4.81
C ASN A 284 -5.91 14.19 4.75
N ALA A 285 -6.41 15.32 5.23
CA ALA A 285 -7.84 15.60 5.25
C ALA A 285 -8.37 16.11 3.88
N LEU A 286 -7.56 16.90 3.16
CA LEU A 286 -7.95 17.56 1.91
C LEU A 286 -7.78 16.70 0.67
N TYR A 287 -6.79 15.78 0.61
CA TYR A 287 -6.56 15.01 -0.61
C TYR A 287 -7.54 13.83 -0.72
N ARG A 288 -8.79 14.13 -1.12
CA ARG A 288 -9.87 13.15 -1.32
C ARG A 288 -10.82 13.60 -2.43
N PRO A 289 -11.53 12.68 -3.13
CA PRO A 289 -12.40 13.04 -4.25
C PRO A 289 -13.38 14.19 -3.94
N ALA A 290 -14.04 14.15 -2.79
CA ALA A 290 -15.05 15.15 -2.43
C ALA A 290 -14.48 16.56 -2.23
N THR A 291 -13.25 16.68 -1.72
CA THR A 291 -12.56 17.98 -1.53
C THR A 291 -11.96 18.51 -2.83
N LEU A 292 -11.51 17.62 -3.71
CA LEU A 292 -11.02 17.98 -5.05
C LEU A 292 -12.14 18.55 -5.94
N GLU A 293 -13.36 18.02 -5.83
CA GLU A 293 -14.52 18.50 -6.60
C GLU A 293 -14.94 19.93 -6.28
N ILE A 294 -14.66 20.41 -5.05
CA ILE A 294 -15.04 21.76 -4.58
C ILE A 294 -13.86 22.75 -4.56
N ASN A 295 -12.72 22.40 -5.17
CA ASN A 295 -11.50 23.21 -5.23
C ASN A 295 -10.91 23.63 -3.87
N ALA A 296 -11.25 22.96 -2.77
CA ALA A 296 -10.71 23.30 -1.44
C ALA A 296 -9.18 23.11 -1.33
N THR A 297 -8.62 22.21 -2.14
CA THR A 297 -7.17 22.01 -2.26
C THR A 297 -6.47 23.20 -2.89
N ASP A 298 -7.02 23.77 -3.95
CA ASP A 298 -6.45 24.91 -4.66
C ASP A 298 -6.53 26.17 -3.81
N ASP A 299 -7.65 26.38 -3.10
CA ASP A 299 -7.79 27.50 -2.16
C ASP A 299 -6.81 27.40 -1.00
N TYR A 300 -6.59 26.20 -0.46
CA TYR A 300 -5.59 25.98 0.60
C TYR A 300 -4.18 26.37 0.14
N ILE A 301 -3.76 25.94 -1.07
CA ILE A 301 -2.46 26.28 -1.65
C ILE A 301 -2.34 27.81 -1.80
N ARG A 302 -3.31 28.46 -2.44
CA ARG A 302 -3.30 29.91 -2.72
C ARG A 302 -3.24 30.75 -1.44
N TYR A 303 -3.99 30.35 -0.40
CA TYR A 303 -3.96 31.03 0.90
C TYR A 303 -2.63 30.81 1.61
N LYS A 304 -2.10 29.60 1.63
CA LYS A 304 -0.80 29.31 2.24
C LYS A 304 0.33 30.11 1.61
N HIS A 305 0.34 30.21 0.29
CA HIS A 305 1.38 30.96 -0.44
C HIS A 305 1.15 32.48 -0.45
N GLY A 306 0.05 32.93 0.15
CA GLY A 306 -0.26 34.37 0.20
C GLY A 306 -0.66 34.98 -1.13
N GLU A 307 -1.03 34.17 -2.12
CA GLU A 307 -1.54 34.64 -3.42
C GLU A 307 -2.90 35.34 -3.28
N VAL A 308 -3.68 34.88 -2.33
CA VAL A 308 -4.96 35.45 -1.94
C VAL A 308 -5.03 35.52 -0.42
N ALA A 309 -5.57 36.63 0.12
CA ALA A 309 -5.76 36.75 1.57
C ALA A 309 -6.86 35.78 2.02
N PRO A 310 -6.65 35.02 3.12
CA PRO A 310 -7.71 34.18 3.70
C PRO A 310 -8.91 35.00 4.13
N VAL A 311 -10.10 34.45 3.91
CA VAL A 311 -11.37 35.09 4.31
C VAL A 311 -11.92 34.34 5.53
N TYR A 312 -12.20 35.09 6.59
CA TYR A 312 -12.79 34.57 7.82
C TYR A 312 -14.18 35.17 8.00
N ASP A 313 -15.18 34.33 8.13
CA ASP A 313 -16.55 34.76 8.43
C ASP A 313 -16.67 35.20 9.89
N PHE A 314 -17.75 35.90 10.24
CA PHE A 314 -18.00 36.38 11.60
C PHE A 314 -17.84 35.24 12.63
N GLY A 315 -16.97 35.46 13.60
CA GLY A 315 -16.76 34.52 14.71
C GLY A 315 -16.09 33.18 14.36
N THR A 316 -15.67 32.94 13.10
CA THR A 316 -15.09 31.66 12.70
C THR A 316 -13.57 31.58 12.81
N TYR A 317 -12.88 32.71 13.05
CA TYR A 317 -11.42 32.81 13.02
C TYR A 317 -10.73 31.79 13.93
N GLU A 318 -11.11 31.69 15.21
CA GLU A 318 -10.44 30.80 16.17
C GLU A 318 -10.58 29.33 15.77
N ALA A 319 -11.69 28.93 15.15
CA ALA A 319 -11.92 27.57 14.70
C ALA A 319 -11.17 27.23 13.40
N THR A 320 -10.94 28.24 12.52
CA THR A 320 -10.45 27.97 11.15
C THR A 320 -9.11 28.63 10.81
N LYS A 321 -8.47 29.35 11.74
CA LYS A 321 -7.20 30.05 11.49
C LYS A 321 -6.07 29.16 11.00
N ASN A 322 -5.99 27.90 11.47
CA ASN A 322 -4.96 26.94 11.08
C ASN A 322 -5.22 26.30 9.70
N THR A 323 -6.37 26.58 9.10
CA THR A 323 -6.76 26.11 7.78
C THR A 323 -7.22 27.26 6.87
N TYR A 324 -6.73 28.46 7.15
CA TYR A 324 -6.94 29.65 6.32
C TYR A 324 -8.43 29.99 6.06
N GLY A 325 -9.31 29.74 7.04
CA GLY A 325 -10.76 29.97 6.89
C GLY A 325 -11.55 28.82 6.27
N ILE A 326 -10.88 27.77 5.81
CA ILE A 326 -11.53 26.58 5.22
C ILE A 326 -11.93 25.62 6.34
N MET A 327 -13.20 25.18 6.35
CA MET A 327 -13.68 24.14 7.27
C MET A 327 -13.27 22.75 6.78
N VAL A 328 -12.05 22.34 7.07
CA VAL A 328 -11.47 21.04 6.66
C VAL A 328 -11.91 19.92 7.59
N TYR A 329 -12.05 20.23 8.90
CA TYR A 329 -12.31 19.23 9.93
C TYR A 329 -13.73 19.34 10.50
N GLN A 330 -14.29 18.19 10.92
CA GLN A 330 -15.58 18.11 11.56
C GLN A 330 -15.60 18.95 12.86
N GLU A 331 -14.55 18.91 13.62
CA GLU A 331 -14.37 19.65 14.86
C GLU A 331 -14.44 21.18 14.65
N GLN A 332 -14.10 21.66 13.44
CA GLN A 332 -14.18 23.10 13.15
C GLN A 332 -15.61 23.60 13.06
N PHE A 333 -16.48 22.92 12.30
CA PHE A 333 -17.89 23.34 12.23
C PHE A 333 -18.64 23.09 13.55
N MET A 334 -18.25 22.05 14.31
CA MET A 334 -18.75 21.85 15.69
C MET A 334 -18.35 23.01 16.60
N SER A 335 -17.09 23.43 16.53
CA SER A 335 -16.59 24.58 17.28
C SER A 335 -17.27 25.88 16.90
N VAL A 336 -17.52 26.10 15.62
CA VAL A 336 -18.29 27.27 15.11
C VAL A 336 -19.72 27.24 15.63
N ALA A 337 -20.40 26.10 15.57
CA ALA A 337 -21.77 25.97 16.10
C ALA A 337 -21.83 26.21 17.62
N HIS A 338 -20.81 25.74 18.33
CA HIS A 338 -20.71 26.00 19.80
C HIS A 338 -20.45 27.45 20.11
N SER A 339 -19.42 28.05 19.52
CA SER A 339 -18.98 29.42 19.89
C SER A 339 -19.89 30.51 19.34
N LEU A 340 -20.42 30.34 18.12
CA LEU A 340 -21.23 31.32 17.43
C LEU A 340 -22.72 31.19 17.77
N ALA A 341 -23.26 29.95 17.71
CA ALA A 341 -24.68 29.71 17.90
C ALA A 341 -25.07 29.22 19.32
N GLY A 342 -24.09 29.05 20.20
CA GLY A 342 -24.32 28.63 21.59
C GLY A 342 -24.79 27.18 21.73
N PHE A 343 -24.52 26.33 20.75
CA PHE A 343 -24.83 24.92 20.86
C PHE A 343 -24.02 24.27 21.98
N ASP A 344 -24.63 23.45 22.78
CA ASP A 344 -23.90 22.60 23.72
C ASP A 344 -23.19 21.45 22.97
N LEU A 345 -22.29 20.76 23.64
CA LEU A 345 -21.47 19.70 23.03
C LEU A 345 -22.31 18.54 22.51
N GLY A 346 -23.42 18.20 23.18
CA GLY A 346 -24.35 17.16 22.71
C GLY A 346 -25.03 17.55 21.39
N LYS A 347 -25.45 18.81 21.29
CA LYS A 347 -26.09 19.36 20.09
C LYS A 347 -25.10 19.49 18.93
N THR A 348 -23.82 19.80 19.19
CA THR A 348 -22.78 19.83 18.16
C THR A 348 -22.48 18.43 17.61
N ASP A 349 -22.44 17.39 18.46
CA ASP A 349 -22.30 16.00 18.01
C ASP A 349 -23.53 15.53 17.21
N TYR A 350 -24.71 15.97 17.67
CA TYR A 350 -25.95 15.71 16.94
C TYR A 350 -25.95 16.34 15.53
N LEU A 351 -25.43 17.57 15.40
CA LEU A 351 -25.21 18.23 14.11
C LEU A 351 -24.27 17.39 13.23
N ARG A 352 -23.14 16.95 13.75
CA ARG A 352 -22.18 16.09 13.03
C ARG A 352 -22.85 14.80 12.51
N LYS A 353 -23.64 14.15 13.36
CA LYS A 353 -24.38 12.92 12.99
C LYS A 353 -25.48 13.19 11.95
N ALA A 354 -26.18 14.32 12.05
CA ALA A 354 -27.23 14.71 11.11
C ALA A 354 -26.67 14.93 9.71
N ILE A 355 -25.54 15.63 9.61
CA ILE A 355 -24.83 15.87 8.36
C ILE A 355 -24.35 14.52 7.76
N GLY A 356 -23.68 13.68 8.54
CA GLY A 356 -23.14 12.41 8.11
C GLY A 356 -24.22 11.43 7.59
N LYS A 357 -25.40 11.40 8.22
CA LYS A 357 -26.52 10.54 7.85
C LYS A 357 -27.49 11.17 6.83
N LYS A 358 -27.23 12.39 6.36
CA LYS A 358 -28.04 13.14 5.36
C LYS A 358 -29.54 13.22 5.72
N LYS A 359 -29.86 13.45 7.01
CA LYS A 359 -31.25 13.55 7.50
C LYS A 359 -31.78 14.96 7.30
N ALA A 360 -32.54 15.21 6.23
CA ALA A 360 -33.00 16.52 5.80
C ALA A 360 -33.86 17.24 6.87
N ASP A 361 -34.86 16.57 7.45
CA ASP A 361 -35.77 17.15 8.44
C ASP A 361 -35.03 17.64 9.67
N LEU A 362 -33.99 16.88 10.06
CA LEU A 362 -33.16 17.20 11.22
C LEU A 362 -32.24 18.40 10.94
N MET A 363 -31.71 18.47 9.73
CA MET A 363 -30.86 19.59 9.31
C MET A 363 -31.62 20.90 9.31
N GLU A 364 -32.91 20.91 8.90
CA GLU A 364 -33.72 22.12 8.90
C GLU A 364 -33.97 22.66 10.31
N SER A 365 -34.28 21.77 11.26
CA SER A 365 -34.44 22.19 12.68
C SER A 365 -33.15 22.77 13.27
N LEU A 366 -32.01 22.13 13.01
CA LEU A 366 -30.70 22.60 13.46
C LEU A 366 -30.30 23.93 12.82
N LYS A 367 -30.71 24.17 11.55
CA LYS A 367 -30.49 25.43 10.85
C LYS A 367 -31.16 26.59 11.56
N VAL A 368 -32.44 26.43 11.87
CA VAL A 368 -33.21 27.47 12.57
C VAL A 368 -32.56 27.80 13.92
N ASP A 369 -32.21 26.77 14.68
CA ASP A 369 -31.57 26.97 15.99
C ASP A 369 -30.19 27.64 15.86
N PHE A 370 -29.40 27.28 14.85
CA PHE A 370 -28.09 27.87 14.57
C PHE A 370 -28.21 29.36 14.23
N ILE A 371 -29.08 29.71 13.30
CA ILE A 371 -29.27 31.10 12.87
C ILE A 371 -29.75 31.97 14.05
N ASN A 372 -30.77 31.50 14.77
CA ASN A 372 -31.26 32.24 15.93
C ASN A 372 -30.19 32.42 17.03
N GLY A 373 -29.41 31.37 17.30
CA GLY A 373 -28.32 31.45 18.28
C GLY A 373 -27.22 32.42 17.83
N ALA A 374 -26.80 32.35 16.55
CA ALA A 374 -25.78 33.23 16.00
C ALA A 374 -26.21 34.71 16.03
N ILE A 375 -27.45 35.00 15.62
CA ILE A 375 -28.00 36.40 15.71
C ILE A 375 -28.03 36.87 17.14
N SER A 376 -28.45 36.04 18.06
CA SER A 376 -28.48 36.39 19.52
C SER A 376 -27.06 36.68 20.07
N ASN A 377 -26.03 36.14 19.44
CA ASN A 377 -24.62 36.40 19.78
C ASN A 377 -23.99 37.50 18.90
N GLY A 378 -24.82 38.29 18.19
CA GLY A 378 -24.39 39.49 17.46
C GLY A 378 -23.93 39.24 16.01
N CYS A 379 -24.14 38.05 15.48
CA CYS A 379 -23.89 37.79 14.04
C CYS A 379 -24.98 38.44 13.18
N PRO A 380 -24.62 39.13 12.08
CA PRO A 380 -25.61 39.62 11.12
C PRO A 380 -26.38 38.44 10.47
N ASP A 381 -27.68 38.63 10.24
CA ASP A 381 -28.57 37.58 9.73
C ASP A 381 -28.05 36.95 8.42
N TYR A 382 -27.65 37.76 7.45
CA TYR A 382 -27.09 37.27 6.17
C TYR A 382 -25.79 36.50 6.33
N GLU A 383 -24.96 36.84 7.33
CA GLU A 383 -23.72 36.10 7.63
C GLU A 383 -24.01 34.76 8.34
N ALA A 384 -25.00 34.74 9.23
CA ALA A 384 -25.41 33.50 9.90
C ALA A 384 -25.90 32.45 8.88
N GLU A 385 -26.70 32.87 7.88
CA GLU A 385 -27.13 32.00 6.79
C GLU A 385 -25.95 31.53 5.93
N THR A 386 -25.01 32.43 5.60
CA THR A 386 -23.81 32.11 4.81
C THR A 386 -22.94 31.08 5.54
N ILE A 387 -22.71 31.28 6.85
CA ILE A 387 -21.93 30.36 7.67
C ILE A 387 -22.62 28.98 7.75
N TRP A 388 -23.95 28.96 7.95
CA TRP A 388 -24.69 27.70 7.95
C TRP A 388 -24.54 26.95 6.63
N HIS A 389 -24.67 27.62 5.49
CA HIS A 389 -24.47 27.00 4.18
C HIS A 389 -23.05 26.43 4.02
N LYS A 390 -22.02 27.12 4.56
CA LYS A 390 -20.65 26.62 4.60
C LYS A 390 -20.54 25.36 5.49
N ILE A 391 -21.23 25.33 6.64
CA ILE A 391 -21.30 24.15 7.51
C ILE A 391 -21.95 22.96 6.78
N GLU A 392 -23.06 23.16 6.10
CA GLU A 392 -23.73 22.12 5.30
C GLU A 392 -22.81 21.58 4.18
N THR A 393 -22.10 22.49 3.53
CA THR A 393 -21.15 22.12 2.47
C THR A 393 -19.95 21.38 3.05
N ALA A 394 -19.34 21.93 4.11
CA ALA A 394 -18.23 21.31 4.82
C ALA A 394 -18.57 19.91 5.35
N GLY A 395 -19.79 19.75 5.84
CA GLY A 395 -20.26 18.46 6.34
C GLY A 395 -20.26 17.31 5.31
N LYS A 396 -20.29 17.63 4.03
CA LYS A 396 -20.23 16.62 2.93
C LYS A 396 -18.82 16.08 2.72
N TYR A 397 -17.80 16.80 3.13
CA TYR A 397 -16.39 16.47 2.87
C TYR A 397 -15.46 16.57 4.07
N SER A 398 -15.84 17.24 5.16
CA SER A 398 -14.98 17.41 6.34
C SER A 398 -14.56 16.07 6.95
N PHE A 399 -13.40 16.08 7.58
CA PHE A 399 -12.77 14.88 8.11
C PHE A 399 -12.54 14.99 9.61
N ASN A 400 -12.41 13.87 10.28
CA ASN A 400 -12.03 13.84 11.69
C ASN A 400 -10.57 14.28 11.83
N ARG A 401 -10.33 15.36 12.60
CA ARG A 401 -8.98 15.92 12.78
C ARG A 401 -8.07 14.98 13.57
N SER A 402 -8.61 14.27 14.57
CA SER A 402 -7.83 13.32 15.38
C SER A 402 -7.25 12.21 14.53
N HIS A 403 -8.05 11.64 13.64
CA HIS A 403 -7.61 10.62 12.68
C HIS A 403 -6.56 11.20 11.72
N ALA A 404 -6.82 12.36 11.11
CA ALA A 404 -5.86 13.00 10.22
C ALA A 404 -4.52 13.30 10.92
N ALA A 405 -4.56 13.71 12.20
CA ALA A 405 -3.37 14.00 12.99
C ALA A 405 -2.56 12.73 13.29
N ALA A 406 -3.20 11.63 13.69
CA ALA A 406 -2.53 10.36 13.95
C ALA A 406 -1.80 9.85 12.68
N TYR A 407 -2.46 9.93 11.53
CA TYR A 407 -1.90 9.52 10.25
C TYR A 407 -0.79 10.46 9.77
N ALA A 408 -0.92 11.77 9.97
CA ALA A 408 0.13 12.73 9.65
C ALA A 408 1.38 12.54 10.52
N LEU A 409 1.23 12.23 11.80
CA LEU A 409 2.34 11.94 12.70
C LEU A 409 3.05 10.63 12.31
N THR A 410 2.30 9.62 11.92
CA THR A 410 2.86 8.36 11.39
C THR A 410 3.63 8.60 10.09
N ALA A 411 3.06 9.37 9.15
CA ALA A 411 3.71 9.75 7.91
C ALA A 411 4.98 10.58 8.15
N TYR A 412 4.90 11.56 9.05
CA TYR A 412 6.04 12.39 9.45
C TYR A 412 7.18 11.56 10.04
N THR A 413 6.86 10.62 10.94
CA THR A 413 7.86 9.73 11.54
C THR A 413 8.59 8.92 10.46
N GLY A 414 7.84 8.38 9.48
CA GLY A 414 8.43 7.68 8.33
C GLY A 414 9.32 8.59 7.48
N ALA A 415 8.85 9.81 7.17
CA ALA A 415 9.62 10.79 6.41
C ALA A 415 10.89 11.25 7.18
N TRP A 416 10.79 11.42 8.50
CA TRP A 416 11.93 11.77 9.34
C TRP A 416 12.99 10.67 9.37
N LEU A 417 12.58 9.41 9.53
CA LEU A 417 13.48 8.26 9.46
C LEU A 417 14.15 8.17 8.08
N LYS A 418 13.40 8.41 7.02
CA LYS A 418 13.91 8.42 5.65
C LYS A 418 14.92 9.53 5.41
N ALA A 419 14.64 10.74 5.87
CA ALA A 419 15.52 11.91 5.71
C ALA A 419 16.83 11.83 6.53
N ASN A 420 16.76 11.21 7.71
CA ASN A 420 17.89 11.19 8.64
C ASN A 420 18.63 9.84 8.66
N TYR A 421 17.99 8.74 8.27
CA TYR A 421 18.55 7.39 8.24
C TYR A 421 18.12 6.62 6.98
N PRO A 422 18.44 7.15 5.78
CA PRO A 422 17.94 6.61 4.52
C PRO A 422 18.31 5.13 4.31
N THR A 423 19.53 4.72 4.67
CA THR A 423 19.96 3.33 4.49
C THR A 423 19.11 2.36 5.31
N ALA A 424 18.81 2.66 6.56
CA ALA A 424 17.95 1.85 7.41
C ALA A 424 16.49 1.85 6.88
N PHE A 425 15.98 3.02 6.49
CA PHE A 425 14.64 3.15 5.94
C PHE A 425 14.46 2.32 4.66
N TYR A 426 15.35 2.46 3.68
CA TYR A 426 15.24 1.74 2.42
C TYR A 426 15.52 0.24 2.56
N THR A 427 16.34 -0.18 3.53
CA THR A 427 16.50 -1.60 3.86
C THR A 427 15.15 -2.24 4.23
N VAL A 428 14.38 -1.58 5.09
CA VAL A 428 13.05 -2.06 5.48
C VAL A 428 12.05 -1.90 4.35
N ALA A 429 12.06 -0.77 3.64
CA ALA A 429 11.17 -0.55 2.49
C ALA A 429 11.32 -1.67 1.45
N LEU A 430 12.54 -2.03 1.07
CA LEU A 430 12.82 -3.14 0.15
C LEU A 430 12.42 -4.51 0.73
N GLN A 431 12.55 -4.71 2.04
CA GLN A 431 12.14 -5.96 2.70
C GLN A 431 10.63 -6.20 2.61
N TRP A 432 9.82 -5.15 2.70
CA TRP A 432 8.37 -5.21 2.70
C TRP A 432 7.72 -4.97 1.32
N ALA A 433 8.51 -4.52 0.35
CA ALA A 433 8.03 -4.21 -1.00
C ALA A 433 7.62 -5.46 -1.78
N ASP A 434 6.54 -5.35 -2.52
CA ASP A 434 6.22 -6.28 -3.59
C ASP A 434 7.15 -6.07 -4.79
N ASP A 435 7.31 -7.08 -5.66
CA ASP A 435 8.20 -7.00 -6.84
C ASP A 435 7.91 -5.80 -7.75
N LYS A 436 6.67 -5.32 -7.78
CA LYS A 436 6.25 -4.15 -8.56
C LYS A 436 6.71 -2.82 -7.98
N GLU A 437 6.95 -2.76 -6.67
CA GLU A 437 7.34 -1.54 -5.96
C GLU A 437 8.84 -1.33 -5.94
N VAL A 438 9.60 -2.43 -6.02
CA VAL A 438 11.08 -2.41 -5.96
C VAL A 438 11.72 -1.42 -6.94
N PRO A 439 11.34 -1.37 -8.24
CA PRO A 439 11.96 -0.44 -9.19
C PRO A 439 11.78 1.03 -8.80
N ALA A 440 10.61 1.41 -8.28
CA ALA A 440 10.36 2.79 -7.84
C ALA A 440 11.21 3.16 -6.62
N ILE A 441 11.36 2.23 -5.66
CA ILE A 441 12.22 2.42 -4.48
C ILE A 441 13.68 2.57 -4.93
N MET A 442 14.14 1.71 -5.84
CA MET A 442 15.51 1.75 -6.36
C MET A 442 15.81 3.06 -7.09
N SER A 443 14.87 3.53 -7.92
CA SER A 443 15.00 4.81 -8.62
C SER A 443 15.10 5.97 -7.63
N GLU A 444 14.30 6.00 -6.58
CA GLU A 444 14.36 7.05 -5.57
C GLU A 444 15.67 6.99 -4.76
N ILE A 445 16.17 5.81 -4.40
CA ILE A 445 17.48 5.65 -3.74
C ILE A 445 18.58 6.31 -4.57
N GLU A 446 18.60 6.08 -5.89
CA GLU A 446 19.60 6.65 -6.79
C GLU A 446 19.49 8.17 -6.94
N GLN A 447 18.28 8.73 -6.80
CA GLN A 447 18.04 10.16 -7.01
C GLN A 447 18.33 11.01 -5.78
N CYS A 448 17.98 10.53 -4.58
CA CYS A 448 17.95 11.38 -3.39
C CYS A 448 18.62 10.78 -2.14
N SER A 449 19.29 9.63 -2.27
CA SER A 449 19.85 8.93 -1.10
C SER A 449 21.36 8.68 -1.23
N THR A 450 22.05 8.62 -0.09
CA THR A 450 23.43 8.13 -0.02
C THR A 450 23.52 6.60 -0.01
N ALA A 451 22.39 5.92 0.20
CA ALA A 451 22.32 4.46 0.26
C ALA A 451 22.74 3.81 -1.07
N LYS A 452 23.49 2.73 -0.99
CA LYS A 452 24.00 1.99 -2.15
C LYS A 452 23.49 0.55 -2.10
N ILE A 453 22.89 0.09 -3.17
CA ILE A 453 22.47 -1.31 -3.27
C ILE A 453 23.66 -2.16 -3.67
N VAL A 454 23.94 -3.17 -2.86
CA VAL A 454 25.00 -4.16 -3.12
C VAL A 454 24.34 -5.44 -3.64
N PRO A 455 24.82 -6.00 -4.77
CA PRO A 455 24.36 -7.32 -5.26
C PRO A 455 24.42 -8.39 -4.20
N PRO A 456 23.62 -9.48 -4.33
CA PRO A 456 23.66 -10.55 -3.34
C PRO A 456 25.03 -11.21 -3.27
N ASP A 457 25.52 -11.43 -2.06
CA ASP A 457 26.82 -12.05 -1.76
C ASP A 457 26.59 -13.31 -0.93
N MET A 458 27.21 -14.41 -1.33
CA MET A 458 27.02 -15.71 -0.68
C MET A 458 27.50 -15.73 0.78
N ASN A 459 28.49 -14.93 1.11
CA ASN A 459 29.05 -14.86 2.46
C ASN A 459 28.44 -13.80 3.37
N VAL A 460 27.69 -12.83 2.79
CA VAL A 460 27.14 -11.70 3.55
C VAL A 460 25.61 -11.72 3.55
N SER A 461 24.97 -11.88 2.37
CA SER A 461 23.53 -11.78 2.23
C SER A 461 22.76 -12.82 3.05
N GLY A 462 21.63 -12.38 3.61
CA GLY A 462 20.75 -13.20 4.45
C GLY A 462 19.39 -13.47 3.81
N ILE A 463 18.45 -13.95 4.64
CA ILE A 463 17.04 -14.12 4.29
C ILE A 463 16.39 -12.76 4.05
N LYS A 464 16.79 -11.75 4.84
CA LYS A 464 16.31 -10.37 4.76
C LYS A 464 17.36 -9.47 4.11
N PHE A 465 16.93 -8.33 3.61
CA PHE A 465 17.85 -7.24 3.32
C PHE A 465 18.59 -6.84 4.59
N PHE A 466 19.83 -6.42 4.43
CA PHE A 466 20.72 -6.15 5.54
C PHE A 466 21.56 -4.92 5.24
N THR A 467 21.85 -4.12 6.27
CA THR A 467 22.81 -3.03 6.23
C THR A 467 23.78 -3.16 7.41
N ASP A 468 25.03 -2.82 7.20
CA ASP A 468 26.07 -2.93 8.23
C ASP A 468 26.39 -1.57 8.85
N TYR A 469 26.94 -1.59 10.07
CA TYR A 469 27.32 -0.41 10.82
C TYR A 469 28.37 0.43 10.07
N GLY A 470 28.09 1.73 9.94
CA GLY A 470 29.00 2.70 9.35
C GLY A 470 29.12 2.63 7.83
N THR A 471 28.28 1.84 7.16
CA THR A 471 28.22 1.77 5.70
C THR A 471 26.87 2.35 5.21
N ASP A 472 26.89 2.93 4.00
CA ASP A 472 25.65 3.28 3.30
C ASP A 472 25.19 2.14 2.36
N GLU A 473 25.65 0.89 2.62
CA GLU A 473 25.38 -0.27 1.78
C GLU A 473 24.16 -1.03 2.26
N ILE A 474 23.28 -1.39 1.31
CA ILE A 474 22.13 -2.30 1.51
C ILE A 474 22.42 -3.59 0.74
N PHE A 475 22.67 -4.67 1.44
CA PHE A 475 22.93 -5.98 0.84
C PHE A 475 21.62 -6.64 0.39
N TRP A 476 21.59 -7.05 -0.87
CA TRP A 476 20.41 -7.70 -1.45
C TRP A 476 20.15 -9.05 -0.81
N SER A 477 18.88 -9.34 -0.51
CA SER A 477 18.45 -10.58 0.12
C SER A 477 18.56 -11.78 -0.83
N LEU A 478 19.05 -12.92 -0.32
CA LEU A 478 19.04 -14.20 -1.06
C LEU A 478 17.61 -14.68 -1.34
N SER A 479 16.65 -14.36 -0.47
CA SER A 479 15.24 -14.74 -0.67
C SER A 479 14.56 -14.03 -1.85
N ARG A 480 15.15 -12.96 -2.37
CA ARG A 480 14.67 -12.27 -3.59
C ARG A 480 15.16 -12.91 -4.88
N ILE A 481 16.03 -13.89 -4.80
CA ILE A 481 16.48 -14.64 -5.97
C ILE A 481 15.38 -15.62 -6.38
N LYS A 482 14.85 -15.46 -7.58
CA LYS A 482 13.76 -16.29 -8.10
C LYS A 482 14.10 -17.79 -7.99
N MET A 483 13.13 -18.57 -7.61
CA MET A 483 13.19 -20.02 -7.40
C MET A 483 14.03 -20.45 -6.18
N LEU A 484 14.69 -19.57 -5.48
CA LEU A 484 15.42 -19.89 -4.24
C LEU A 484 14.47 -19.74 -3.04
N GLY A 485 13.82 -20.82 -2.64
CA GLY A 485 12.86 -20.82 -1.53
C GLY A 485 13.51 -20.63 -0.15
N GLY A 486 12.72 -20.16 0.84
CA GLY A 486 13.20 -19.88 2.19
C GLY A 486 14.00 -21.01 2.83
N LYS A 487 13.53 -22.27 2.75
CA LYS A 487 14.26 -23.44 3.27
C LYS A 487 15.64 -23.64 2.63
N SER A 488 15.80 -23.28 1.35
CA SER A 488 17.11 -23.36 0.68
C SER A 488 18.07 -22.29 1.18
N VAL A 489 17.55 -21.07 1.39
CA VAL A 489 18.31 -19.95 1.93
C VAL A 489 18.72 -20.23 3.38
N GLU A 490 17.80 -20.67 4.22
CA GLU A 490 18.08 -21.06 5.62
C GLU A 490 19.15 -22.12 5.70
N TYR A 491 19.08 -23.16 4.85
CA TYR A 491 20.09 -24.22 4.81
C TYR A 491 21.48 -23.69 4.43
N ILE A 492 21.57 -22.81 3.44
CA ILE A 492 22.84 -22.20 3.02
C ILE A 492 23.42 -21.34 4.13
N ILE A 493 22.59 -20.53 4.79
CA ILE A 493 23.00 -19.65 5.89
C ILE A 493 23.49 -20.50 7.09
N ALA A 494 22.71 -21.50 7.49
CA ALA A 494 23.09 -22.38 8.60
C ALA A 494 24.43 -23.11 8.34
N GLU A 495 24.69 -23.55 7.10
CA GLU A 495 25.96 -24.14 6.71
C GLU A 495 27.10 -23.12 6.79
N ARG A 496 26.89 -21.89 6.37
CA ARG A 496 27.85 -20.77 6.46
C ARG A 496 28.18 -20.42 7.91
N GLU A 497 27.16 -20.28 8.74
CA GLU A 497 27.33 -19.93 10.16
C GLU A 497 28.05 -21.02 10.93
N LYS A 498 27.77 -22.30 10.64
CA LYS A 498 28.37 -23.43 11.31
C LYS A 498 29.84 -23.68 10.93
N ASN A 499 30.17 -23.52 9.66
CA ASN A 499 31.45 -23.97 9.09
C ASN A 499 32.28 -22.81 8.48
N GLY A 500 31.89 -21.56 8.73
CA GLY A 500 32.55 -20.36 8.23
C GLY A 500 32.22 -20.00 6.78
N PRO A 501 32.77 -18.89 6.26
CA PRO A 501 32.48 -18.40 4.91
C PRO A 501 32.91 -19.42 3.83
N PHE A 502 32.25 -19.35 2.68
CA PHE A 502 32.63 -20.13 1.50
C PHE A 502 33.84 -19.50 0.83
N THR A 503 34.78 -20.34 0.38
CA THR A 503 36.04 -19.87 -0.20
C THR A 503 36.11 -19.99 -1.72
N SER A 504 35.24 -20.80 -2.33
CA SER A 504 35.10 -20.96 -3.78
C SER A 504 33.77 -21.61 -4.11
N ILE A 505 33.43 -21.66 -5.39
CA ILE A 505 32.24 -22.37 -5.87
C ILE A 505 32.32 -23.86 -5.62
N GLU A 506 33.51 -24.47 -5.72
CA GLU A 506 33.75 -25.88 -5.41
C GLU A 506 33.58 -26.15 -3.91
N ASN A 507 34.12 -25.28 -3.05
CA ASN A 507 33.94 -25.37 -1.61
C ASN A 507 32.46 -25.32 -1.23
N PHE A 508 31.69 -24.38 -1.87
CA PHE A 508 30.24 -24.30 -1.66
C PHE A 508 29.54 -25.60 -2.08
N ILE A 509 29.79 -26.09 -3.29
CA ILE A 509 29.19 -27.34 -3.80
C ILE A 509 29.52 -28.52 -2.89
N HIS A 510 30.78 -28.68 -2.52
CA HIS A 510 31.21 -29.77 -1.66
C HIS A 510 30.52 -29.73 -0.29
N ARG A 511 30.39 -28.55 0.31
CA ARG A 511 29.78 -28.39 1.65
C ARG A 511 28.26 -28.59 1.58
N ILE A 512 27.59 -27.98 0.61
CA ILE A 512 26.12 -28.06 0.46
C ILE A 512 25.66 -29.48 0.08
N PHE A 513 26.43 -30.19 -0.74
CA PHE A 513 26.06 -31.52 -1.25
C PHE A 513 26.84 -32.69 -0.61
N ARG A 514 27.61 -32.44 0.46
CA ARG A 514 28.47 -33.49 1.11
C ARG A 514 27.73 -34.79 1.42
N TYR A 515 26.45 -34.74 1.77
CA TYR A 515 25.66 -35.95 2.05
C TYR A 515 25.29 -36.73 0.78
N LYS A 516 25.09 -36.05 -0.36
CA LYS A 516 24.88 -36.73 -1.65
C LYS A 516 26.16 -37.41 -2.14
N LEU A 517 27.30 -36.76 -1.98
CA LEU A 517 28.60 -37.31 -2.38
C LEU A 517 28.97 -38.54 -1.54
N LYS A 518 28.64 -38.56 -0.25
CA LYS A 518 28.86 -39.76 0.61
C LYS A 518 28.00 -40.94 0.16
N LYS A 519 26.77 -40.74 -0.28
CA LYS A 519 25.89 -41.83 -0.73
C LYS A 519 26.40 -42.53 -1.99
N TYR A 520 27.19 -41.88 -2.84
CA TYR A 520 27.84 -42.49 -3.99
C TYR A 520 29.14 -43.24 -3.66
N GLN A 521 29.73 -42.95 -2.49
CA GLN A 521 30.96 -43.61 -2.04
C GLN A 521 30.72 -44.81 -1.09
N TYR A 522 29.55 -44.96 -0.49
CA TYR A 522 29.21 -45.98 0.49
C TYR A 522 28.02 -46.84 0.04
N TRP A 523 28.15 -47.54 -1.09
CA TRP A 523 27.13 -48.50 -1.51
C TRP A 523 27.35 -49.89 -0.88
N ASP A 524 28.31 -50.06 0.01
CA ASP A 524 28.66 -51.35 0.64
C ASP A 524 28.36 -51.44 2.15
N ASP A 525 27.56 -50.52 2.74
CA ASP A 525 27.14 -50.61 4.15
C ASP A 525 25.62 -50.64 4.28
N PRO A 526 25.02 -51.86 4.49
CA PRO A 526 23.58 -52.02 4.57
C PRO A 526 22.93 -51.51 5.86
N ASP A 527 23.69 -51.16 6.90
CA ASP A 527 23.17 -50.88 8.24
C ASP A 527 23.03 -49.39 8.61
N ASN A 528 23.19 -48.48 7.66
CA ASN A 528 23.07 -47.02 7.90
C ASN A 528 21.85 -46.42 7.22
N GLU A 529 20.64 -46.88 7.60
CA GLU A 529 19.36 -46.21 7.34
C GLU A 529 19.18 -44.99 8.23
N GLN A 530 20.08 -44.00 8.17
CA GLN A 530 19.72 -42.63 8.54
C GLN A 530 19.04 -42.00 7.35
N GLU A 531 17.75 -41.62 7.50
CA GLU A 531 16.97 -40.87 6.55
C GLU A 531 17.82 -39.80 5.87
N ALA A 532 18.13 -40.02 4.59
CA ALA A 532 18.86 -39.07 3.76
C ALA A 532 17.95 -37.84 3.60
N THR A 533 18.03 -36.91 4.54
CA THR A 533 17.33 -35.62 4.45
C THR A 533 17.64 -34.99 3.09
N ARG A 534 16.61 -34.82 2.30
CA ARG A 534 16.72 -34.29 0.94
C ARG A 534 17.29 -32.87 1.03
N VAL A 535 18.51 -32.65 0.53
CA VAL A 535 19.13 -31.32 0.47
C VAL A 535 18.17 -30.35 -0.24
N PRO A 536 17.75 -29.25 0.39
CA PRO A 536 16.77 -28.34 -0.19
C PRO A 536 17.33 -27.44 -1.31
N VAL A 537 18.60 -27.66 -1.71
CA VAL A 537 19.29 -26.94 -2.80
C VAL A 537 19.43 -27.86 -4.02
N ASN A 538 19.15 -27.31 -5.21
CA ASN A 538 19.23 -28.05 -6.47
C ASN A 538 20.03 -27.27 -7.54
N ALA A 539 20.22 -27.87 -8.72
CA ALA A 539 20.98 -27.30 -9.83
C ALA A 539 20.47 -25.91 -10.26
N ARG A 540 19.15 -25.72 -10.32
CA ARG A 540 18.55 -24.44 -10.70
C ARG A 540 18.88 -23.35 -9.68
N HIS A 541 18.90 -23.68 -8.41
CA HIS A 541 19.31 -22.74 -7.34
C HIS A 541 20.76 -22.28 -7.55
N ILE A 542 21.67 -23.21 -7.80
CA ILE A 542 23.09 -22.89 -8.04
C ILE A 542 23.25 -22.01 -9.28
N ARG A 543 22.57 -22.37 -10.36
CA ARG A 543 22.56 -21.56 -11.59
C ARG A 543 22.11 -20.13 -11.29
N ASN A 544 21.00 -19.96 -10.59
CA ASN A 544 20.47 -18.63 -10.28
C ASN A 544 21.41 -17.84 -9.35
N LEU A 545 22.02 -18.48 -8.37
CA LEU A 545 23.01 -17.85 -7.49
C LEU A 545 24.24 -17.36 -8.28
N ILE A 546 24.73 -18.14 -9.23
CA ILE A 546 25.87 -17.76 -10.09
C ILE A 546 25.44 -16.60 -11.02
N MET A 547 24.29 -16.72 -11.68
CA MET A 547 23.82 -15.71 -12.64
C MET A 547 23.52 -14.36 -11.99
N THR A 548 23.16 -14.34 -10.71
CA THR A 548 22.91 -13.12 -9.94
C THR A 548 24.14 -12.51 -9.31
N GLY A 549 25.30 -13.17 -9.42
CA GLY A 549 26.57 -12.64 -8.94
C GLY A 549 26.90 -12.96 -7.49
N CYS A 550 26.18 -13.90 -6.85
CA CYS A 550 26.41 -14.27 -5.45
C CYS A 550 27.85 -14.74 -5.15
N PHE A 551 28.57 -15.21 -6.15
CA PHE A 551 29.96 -15.68 -6.04
C PHE A 551 30.99 -14.68 -6.56
N ASP A 552 30.57 -13.54 -7.12
CA ASP A 552 31.48 -12.61 -7.79
C ASP A 552 32.60 -12.11 -6.89
N ARG A 553 32.33 -11.79 -5.63
CA ARG A 553 33.36 -11.39 -4.65
C ARG A 553 34.30 -12.54 -4.29
N ILE A 554 33.77 -13.74 -4.09
CA ILE A 554 34.56 -14.93 -3.73
C ILE A 554 35.48 -15.34 -4.87
N GLU A 555 34.98 -15.30 -6.10
CA GLU A 555 35.69 -15.74 -7.31
C GLU A 555 36.43 -14.61 -8.05
N ASN A 556 36.36 -13.38 -7.51
CA ASN A 556 36.98 -12.19 -8.08
C ASN A 556 36.57 -11.93 -9.54
N VAL A 557 35.28 -12.12 -9.85
CA VAL A 557 34.70 -11.90 -11.17
C VAL A 557 34.79 -10.42 -11.53
N LYS A 558 35.38 -10.10 -12.67
CA LYS A 558 35.54 -8.72 -13.16
C LYS A 558 34.47 -8.34 -14.18
N ALA A 559 34.00 -9.30 -14.94
CA ALA A 559 33.00 -9.10 -15.97
C ALA A 559 31.90 -10.15 -15.88
N VAL A 560 30.65 -9.75 -16.07
CA VAL A 560 29.49 -10.66 -15.93
C VAL A 560 29.55 -11.90 -16.84
N VAL A 561 30.23 -11.82 -17.96
CA VAL A 561 30.46 -12.96 -18.87
C VAL A 561 31.34 -14.06 -18.28
N GLU A 562 32.22 -13.72 -17.32
CA GLU A 562 33.08 -14.67 -16.62
C GLU A 562 32.28 -15.67 -15.77
N ARG A 563 31.02 -15.32 -15.40
CA ARG A 563 30.11 -16.24 -14.72
C ARG A 563 29.83 -17.51 -15.49
N TYR A 564 30.05 -17.52 -16.81
CA TYR A 564 29.95 -18.74 -17.62
C TYR A 564 30.96 -19.80 -17.14
N SER A 565 32.21 -19.42 -16.85
CA SER A 565 33.22 -20.36 -16.33
C SER A 565 32.84 -20.92 -14.95
N LEU A 566 32.17 -20.12 -14.11
CA LEU A 566 31.65 -20.60 -12.83
C LEU A 566 30.54 -21.65 -13.00
N LEU A 567 29.66 -21.47 -14.02
CA LEU A 567 28.65 -22.47 -14.35
C LEU A 567 29.29 -23.78 -14.83
N GLU A 568 30.33 -23.72 -15.64
CA GLU A 568 31.07 -24.93 -16.09
C GLU A 568 31.75 -25.65 -14.93
N ARG A 569 32.44 -24.90 -14.05
CA ARG A 569 33.10 -25.43 -12.85
C ARG A 569 32.09 -26.09 -11.90
N ALA A 570 30.95 -25.40 -11.67
CA ALA A 570 29.88 -25.93 -10.84
C ALA A 570 29.26 -27.19 -11.44
N ALA A 571 29.04 -27.23 -12.77
CA ALA A 571 28.53 -28.40 -13.48
C ALA A 571 29.44 -29.60 -13.35
N LYS A 572 30.76 -29.38 -13.48
CA LYS A 572 31.76 -30.41 -13.28
C LYS A 572 31.78 -30.97 -11.85
N GLY A 573 31.65 -30.08 -10.86
CA GLY A 573 31.59 -30.47 -9.45
C GLY A 573 30.34 -31.27 -9.06
N LEU A 574 29.21 -31.03 -9.76
CA LEU A 574 27.94 -31.69 -9.50
C LEU A 574 27.72 -32.96 -10.36
N GLY A 575 28.54 -33.18 -11.39
CA GLY A 575 28.41 -34.31 -12.30
C GLY A 575 27.21 -34.25 -13.24
N PHE A 576 26.59 -33.07 -13.44
CA PHE A 576 25.48 -32.87 -14.39
C PHE A 576 25.52 -31.47 -15.02
N LYS A 577 24.85 -31.32 -16.15
CA LYS A 577 24.80 -30.04 -16.87
C LYS A 577 23.93 -29.03 -16.10
N LEU A 578 24.47 -27.83 -15.83
CA LEU A 578 23.71 -26.68 -15.31
C LEU A 578 23.11 -25.85 -16.43
N LEU A 579 23.61 -26.03 -17.64
CA LEU A 579 23.15 -25.38 -18.85
C LEU A 579 22.20 -26.36 -19.58
N ASP A 580 20.91 -26.08 -19.50
CA ASP A 580 19.95 -26.68 -20.42
C ASP A 580 20.23 -26.15 -21.84
N THR A 581 19.71 -26.85 -22.86
CA THR A 581 19.83 -26.59 -24.29
C THR A 581 19.41 -25.18 -24.75
N ASP A 582 18.90 -24.37 -23.84
CA ASP A 582 18.39 -23.01 -24.08
C ASP A 582 19.45 -21.91 -23.97
N PHE A 583 20.72 -22.25 -23.71
CA PHE A 583 21.82 -21.30 -23.77
C PHE A 583 22.49 -21.40 -25.15
N PRO A 584 22.21 -20.46 -26.07
CA PRO A 584 22.92 -20.43 -27.35
C PRO A 584 24.42 -20.20 -27.10
N ALA A 585 25.25 -20.97 -27.82
CA ALA A 585 26.71 -20.91 -27.69
C ALA A 585 27.29 -19.52 -27.99
N ASP A 586 26.55 -18.69 -28.76
CA ASP A 586 26.92 -17.32 -29.12
C ASP A 586 26.57 -16.26 -28.06
N LEU A 587 25.94 -16.64 -26.94
CA LEU A 587 25.57 -15.72 -25.86
C LEU A 587 26.68 -15.52 -24.82
N THR A 588 27.73 -16.33 -24.83
CA THR A 588 28.83 -16.21 -23.86
C THR A 588 29.52 -14.86 -23.86
N ASP A 589 29.58 -14.19 -25.01
CA ASP A 589 30.21 -12.89 -25.16
C ASP A 589 29.23 -11.70 -25.06
N LYS A 590 27.94 -11.97 -24.88
CA LYS A 590 26.92 -10.91 -24.86
C LYS A 590 26.67 -10.41 -23.44
N HIS A 591 27.37 -9.37 -22.99
CA HIS A 591 27.19 -8.75 -21.68
C HIS A 591 25.72 -8.44 -21.34
N TYR A 592 24.95 -7.90 -22.30
CA TYR A 592 23.55 -7.55 -22.07
C TYR A 592 22.68 -8.77 -21.73
N PHE A 593 22.98 -9.95 -22.27
CA PHE A 593 22.26 -11.17 -21.92
C PHE A 593 22.42 -11.50 -20.42
N TRP A 594 23.66 -11.47 -19.91
CA TRP A 594 23.95 -11.73 -18.50
C TRP A 594 23.33 -10.70 -17.60
N GLN A 595 23.35 -9.43 -18.01
CA GLN A 595 22.69 -8.33 -17.29
C GLN A 595 21.18 -8.53 -17.25
N MET A 596 20.54 -8.87 -18.35
CA MET A 596 19.10 -9.15 -18.37
C MET A 596 18.73 -10.35 -17.50
N GLN A 597 19.53 -11.43 -17.53
CA GLN A 597 19.30 -12.60 -16.67
C GLN A 597 19.46 -12.24 -15.19
N GLN A 598 20.45 -11.46 -14.83
CA GLN A 598 20.62 -10.97 -13.46
C GLN A 598 19.39 -10.20 -13.00
N VAL A 599 18.94 -9.22 -13.77
CA VAL A 599 17.73 -8.43 -13.44
C VAL A 599 16.49 -9.33 -13.40
N ALA A 600 16.31 -10.23 -14.36
CA ALA A 600 15.16 -11.12 -14.40
C ALA A 600 15.09 -12.08 -13.20
N ILE A 601 16.24 -12.51 -12.66
CA ILE A 601 16.33 -13.49 -11.58
C ILE A 601 16.33 -12.82 -10.20
N SER A 602 17.06 -11.72 -10.01
CA SER A 602 17.23 -11.07 -8.70
C SER A 602 16.42 -9.78 -8.52
N GLY A 603 15.93 -9.19 -9.61
CA GLY A 603 15.29 -7.87 -9.60
C GLY A 603 16.27 -6.70 -9.54
N ILE A 604 17.58 -6.94 -9.50
CA ILE A 604 18.61 -5.90 -9.49
C ILE A 604 19.66 -6.12 -10.61
N GLY A 605 20.30 -5.03 -10.99
CA GLY A 605 21.34 -4.99 -12.00
C GLY A 605 21.08 -3.86 -12.97
N SER A 606 21.98 -3.68 -13.92
CA SER A 606 21.87 -2.65 -14.93
C SER A 606 21.99 -3.29 -16.31
N VAL A 607 21.06 -2.96 -17.18
CA VAL A 607 21.05 -3.38 -18.59
C VAL A 607 21.45 -2.17 -19.45
N ASP A 608 22.36 -2.36 -20.34
CA ASP A 608 22.75 -1.32 -21.31
C ASP A 608 21.74 -1.25 -22.48
N TYR A 609 20.60 -0.62 -22.22
CA TYR A 609 19.53 -0.43 -23.20
C TYR A 609 19.97 0.37 -24.43
N ARG A 610 20.93 1.29 -24.25
CA ARG A 610 21.50 2.06 -25.35
C ARG A 610 22.21 1.14 -26.36
N ARG A 611 23.05 0.25 -25.86
CA ARG A 611 23.77 -0.71 -26.68
C ARG A 611 22.82 -1.67 -27.41
N ILE A 612 21.73 -2.08 -26.72
CA ILE A 612 20.69 -2.92 -27.35
C ILE A 612 20.03 -2.18 -28.51
N TYR A 613 19.64 -0.92 -28.30
CA TYR A 613 19.08 -0.08 -29.35
C TYR A 613 20.07 0.11 -30.51
N ASP A 614 21.33 0.41 -30.23
CA ASP A 614 22.35 0.67 -31.22
C ASP A 614 22.66 -0.57 -32.11
N ASN A 615 22.46 -1.77 -31.61
CA ASN A 615 22.66 -3.04 -32.30
C ASN A 615 21.38 -3.64 -32.91
N SER A 616 20.24 -2.93 -32.83
CA SER A 616 18.96 -3.43 -33.33
C SER A 616 18.66 -2.96 -34.76
N ASP A 617 17.96 -3.75 -35.55
CA ASP A 617 17.42 -3.36 -36.87
C ASP A 617 16.42 -2.19 -36.78
N ALA A 618 15.84 -1.97 -35.60
CA ALA A 618 14.92 -0.87 -35.33
C ALA A 618 15.60 0.50 -35.48
N LYS A 619 16.89 0.62 -35.15
CA LYS A 619 17.66 1.86 -35.25
C LYS A 619 17.65 2.43 -36.67
N ASP A 620 17.88 1.60 -37.70
CA ASP A 620 17.89 2.06 -39.09
C ASP A 620 16.49 2.51 -39.56
N LYS A 621 15.44 1.85 -39.12
CA LYS A 621 14.05 2.21 -39.42
C LYS A 621 13.59 3.50 -38.73
N ILE A 622 14.22 3.84 -37.59
CA ILE A 622 13.93 5.03 -36.77
C ILE A 622 14.81 6.22 -37.20
N ARG A 623 15.96 5.98 -37.85
CA ARG A 623 16.94 6.99 -38.26
C ARG A 623 16.29 8.21 -38.91
N GLY A 624 16.59 9.38 -38.39
CA GLY A 624 16.05 10.67 -38.89
C GLY A 624 14.61 10.99 -38.40
N LYS A 625 13.96 10.09 -37.66
CA LYS A 625 12.59 10.31 -37.12
C LYS A 625 12.59 10.64 -35.63
N ALA A 626 13.48 10.02 -34.87
CA ALA A 626 13.64 10.21 -33.44
C ALA A 626 15.08 9.88 -33.01
N SER A 627 15.56 10.51 -31.95
CA SER A 627 16.84 10.21 -31.31
C SER A 627 16.62 9.32 -30.09
N TYR A 628 17.56 8.42 -29.82
CA TYR A 628 17.50 7.60 -28.60
C TYR A 628 17.62 8.48 -27.35
N MET A 629 16.81 8.20 -26.35
CA MET A 629 16.85 8.82 -25.03
C MET A 629 16.56 7.76 -23.96
N SER A 630 17.21 7.85 -22.79
CA SER A 630 16.88 7.01 -21.66
C SER A 630 15.56 7.45 -21.00
N LEU A 631 14.91 6.58 -20.21
CA LEU A 631 13.74 6.98 -19.43
C LEU A 631 14.11 8.06 -18.43
N ARG A 632 15.29 7.97 -17.81
CA ARG A 632 15.79 8.98 -16.86
C ARG A 632 15.91 10.36 -17.50
N ASP A 633 16.50 10.44 -18.68
CA ASP A 633 16.61 11.71 -19.39
C ASP A 633 15.24 12.24 -19.82
N ALA A 634 14.33 11.35 -20.22
CA ALA A 634 12.98 11.72 -20.61
C ALA A 634 12.14 12.30 -19.45
N LEU A 635 12.44 11.93 -18.20
CA LEU A 635 11.80 12.49 -17.00
C LEU A 635 12.17 13.96 -16.77
N SER A 636 13.31 14.44 -17.29
CA SER A 636 13.70 15.85 -17.14
C SER A 636 12.69 16.79 -17.82
N PRO A 637 12.25 17.86 -17.14
CA PRO A 637 11.33 18.86 -17.70
C PRO A 637 11.83 19.47 -19.02
N ASP A 638 13.15 19.62 -19.20
CA ASP A 638 13.78 20.20 -20.40
C ASP A 638 13.55 19.37 -21.68
N ASN A 639 13.07 18.15 -21.54
CA ASN A 639 12.84 17.24 -22.67
C ASN A 639 11.38 17.19 -23.12
N GLU A 640 10.50 18.01 -22.53
CA GLU A 640 9.09 18.10 -22.98
C GLU A 640 9.00 18.49 -24.47
N GLY A 641 8.07 17.85 -25.17
CA GLY A 641 7.84 18.08 -26.60
C GLY A 641 8.79 17.35 -27.54
N ARG A 642 9.88 16.74 -27.04
CA ARG A 642 10.83 16.00 -27.89
C ARG A 642 10.27 14.68 -28.38
N ARG A 643 10.55 14.39 -29.65
CA ARG A 643 10.30 13.07 -30.23
C ARG A 643 11.53 12.19 -30.01
N ILE A 644 11.36 11.09 -29.33
CA ILE A 644 12.43 10.22 -28.87
C ILE A 644 12.19 8.77 -29.27
N ALA A 645 13.25 7.98 -29.32
CA ALA A 645 13.23 6.54 -29.39
C ALA A 645 13.66 5.98 -28.03
N ILE A 646 12.89 5.03 -27.51
CA ILE A 646 13.17 4.35 -26.25
C ILE A 646 13.30 2.85 -26.48
N CYS A 647 14.29 2.24 -25.83
CA CYS A 647 14.40 0.80 -25.67
C CYS A 647 14.14 0.48 -24.19
N ALA A 648 13.10 -0.27 -23.87
CA ALA A 648 12.70 -0.55 -22.48
C ALA A 648 11.92 -1.87 -22.37
N THR A 649 11.83 -2.40 -21.15
CA THR A 649 11.00 -3.58 -20.84
C THR A 649 9.58 -3.11 -20.46
N VAL A 650 8.58 -3.86 -20.90
CA VAL A 650 7.17 -3.63 -20.55
C VAL A 650 6.86 -4.28 -19.21
N ALA A 651 6.78 -3.49 -18.14
CA ALA A 651 6.49 -3.98 -16.81
C ALA A 651 4.99 -4.26 -16.60
N GLU A 652 4.12 -3.38 -17.12
CA GLU A 652 2.68 -3.48 -16.91
C GLU A 652 1.90 -2.94 -18.12
N LEU A 653 0.72 -3.51 -18.36
CA LEU A 653 -0.21 -3.09 -19.41
C LEU A 653 -1.60 -2.89 -18.80
N SER A 654 -2.21 -1.75 -19.08
CA SER A 654 -3.56 -1.43 -18.59
C SER A 654 -4.42 -0.86 -19.72
N GLU A 655 -5.51 -1.54 -20.08
CA GLU A 655 -6.51 -1.01 -21.02
C GLU A 655 -7.49 -0.12 -20.26
N ILE A 656 -7.63 1.14 -20.67
CA ILE A 656 -8.51 2.13 -20.05
C ILE A 656 -9.58 2.54 -21.04
N SER A 657 -10.83 2.57 -20.57
CA SER A 657 -11.97 3.05 -21.34
C SER A 657 -12.32 4.47 -20.91
N TYR A 658 -12.54 5.36 -21.88
CA TYR A 658 -12.97 6.72 -21.60
C TYR A 658 -14.10 7.12 -22.56
N LYS A 659 -14.88 8.13 -22.19
CA LYS A 659 -15.91 8.73 -23.04
C LYS A 659 -15.31 9.95 -23.73
N ASP A 660 -15.27 9.93 -25.06
CA ASP A 660 -14.80 11.05 -25.85
C ASP A 660 -15.69 12.27 -25.59
N LYS A 661 -15.11 13.37 -25.15
CA LYS A 661 -15.84 14.59 -24.78
C LYS A 661 -16.56 15.25 -25.97
N THR A 662 -16.07 15.01 -27.19
CA THR A 662 -16.60 15.65 -28.41
C THR A 662 -17.68 14.80 -29.10
N THR A 663 -17.42 13.47 -29.17
CA THR A 663 -18.34 12.55 -29.90
C THR A 663 -19.27 11.78 -28.98
N GLY A 664 -19.00 11.74 -27.66
CA GLY A 664 -19.75 10.95 -26.69
C GLY A 664 -19.50 9.44 -26.77
N GLU A 665 -18.65 8.98 -27.69
CA GLU A 665 -18.35 7.58 -27.90
C GLU A 665 -17.40 7.01 -26.83
N LYS A 666 -17.59 5.75 -26.44
CA LYS A 666 -16.64 5.02 -25.61
C LYS A 666 -15.42 4.61 -26.45
N LYS A 667 -14.30 5.20 -26.17
CA LYS A 667 -13.01 4.88 -26.75
C LYS A 667 -12.10 4.20 -25.73
N LYS A 668 -11.08 3.48 -26.21
CA LYS A 668 -10.10 2.79 -25.34
C LYS A 668 -8.71 3.24 -25.72
N PHE A 669 -7.86 3.34 -24.72
CA PHE A 669 -6.42 3.53 -24.90
C PHE A 669 -5.66 2.57 -23.98
N CYS A 670 -4.38 2.37 -24.23
CA CYS A 670 -3.53 1.53 -23.41
C CYS A 670 -2.48 2.38 -22.68
N LYS A 671 -2.34 2.15 -21.39
CA LYS A 671 -1.19 2.61 -20.61
C LYS A 671 -0.21 1.47 -20.49
N ILE A 672 1.02 1.72 -20.88
CA ILE A 672 2.16 0.81 -20.77
C ILE A 672 3.13 1.39 -19.76
N LYS A 673 3.42 0.66 -18.70
CA LYS A 673 4.48 1.03 -17.77
C LYS A 673 5.79 0.47 -18.30
N LEU A 674 6.65 1.34 -18.78
CA LEU A 674 7.98 1.01 -19.27
C LEU A 674 8.98 1.04 -18.12
N GLN A 675 9.88 0.09 -18.12
CA GLN A 675 10.99 -0.02 -17.17
C GLN A 675 12.32 -0.04 -17.90
N GLN A 676 13.24 0.80 -17.43
CA GLN A 676 14.63 0.82 -17.87
C GLN A 676 15.51 0.87 -16.62
N ASN A 677 16.05 -0.29 -16.25
CA ASN A 677 16.70 -0.49 -14.95
C ASN A 677 15.75 -0.13 -13.79
N ASN A 678 16.06 0.90 -13.03
CA ASN A 678 15.26 1.37 -11.89
C ASN A 678 14.29 2.50 -12.28
N ASP A 679 14.40 3.02 -13.49
CA ASP A 679 13.52 4.08 -13.97
C ASP A 679 12.23 3.51 -14.54
N LEU A 680 11.11 4.09 -14.12
CA LEU A 680 9.78 3.74 -14.57
C LEU A 680 9.12 4.95 -15.22
N MET A 681 8.47 4.73 -16.35
CA MET A 681 7.74 5.79 -17.04
C MET A 681 6.50 5.25 -17.73
N GLU A 682 5.43 6.02 -17.74
CA GLU A 682 4.19 5.63 -18.39
C GLU A 682 4.21 6.06 -19.86
N LEU A 683 3.91 5.12 -20.75
CA LEU A 683 3.65 5.37 -22.16
C LEU A 683 2.15 5.24 -22.43
N VAL A 684 1.52 6.33 -22.83
CA VAL A 684 0.11 6.34 -23.22
C VAL A 684 0.00 6.06 -24.71
N ILE A 685 -0.69 4.99 -25.08
CA ILE A 685 -0.98 4.65 -26.47
C ILE A 685 -2.46 4.95 -26.75
N TRP A 686 -2.70 6.01 -27.50
CA TRP A 686 -4.02 6.50 -27.81
C TRP A 686 -4.83 5.61 -28.79
N ASN A 687 -6.13 5.79 -28.77
CA ASN A 687 -7.15 4.96 -29.41
C ASN A 687 -6.80 4.46 -30.81
N ASP A 688 -6.44 5.34 -31.74
CA ASP A 688 -6.25 4.94 -33.15
C ASP A 688 -5.10 3.97 -33.33
N PHE A 689 -3.96 4.25 -32.69
CA PHE A 689 -2.80 3.39 -32.71
C PHE A 689 -3.05 2.08 -31.93
N TYR A 690 -3.70 2.20 -30.77
CA TYR A 690 -4.05 1.05 -29.94
C TYR A 690 -5.00 0.10 -30.68
N ALA A 691 -6.04 0.63 -31.33
CA ALA A 691 -7.01 -0.18 -32.09
C ALA A 691 -6.32 -0.95 -33.26
N ALA A 692 -5.38 -0.29 -33.93
CA ALA A 692 -4.65 -0.89 -35.05
C ALA A 692 -3.67 -2.00 -34.62
N HIS A 693 -3.06 -1.89 -33.40
CA HIS A 693 -2.00 -2.81 -32.94
C HIS A 693 -2.38 -3.59 -31.68
N LYS A 694 -3.66 -3.69 -31.37
CA LYS A 694 -4.16 -4.25 -30.08
C LYS A 694 -3.64 -5.65 -29.79
N SER A 695 -3.60 -6.54 -30.76
CA SER A 695 -3.11 -7.93 -30.59
C SER A 695 -1.63 -7.99 -30.28
N GLU A 696 -0.84 -7.13 -30.89
CA GLU A 696 0.59 -7.03 -30.64
C GLU A 696 0.87 -6.45 -29.27
N ILE A 697 0.21 -5.33 -28.93
CA ILE A 697 0.40 -4.62 -27.65
C ILE A 697 0.03 -5.50 -26.46
N ASN A 698 -1.08 -6.24 -26.53
CA ASN A 698 -1.51 -7.11 -25.42
C ASN A 698 -0.52 -8.25 -25.12
N ASN A 699 0.37 -8.59 -26.04
CA ASN A 699 1.39 -9.62 -25.89
C ASN A 699 2.77 -9.08 -25.47
N LEU A 700 2.88 -7.78 -25.14
CA LEU A 700 4.17 -7.16 -24.83
C LEU A 700 4.59 -7.27 -23.37
N LYS A 701 3.72 -7.69 -22.47
CA LYS A 701 4.06 -7.80 -21.05
C LYS A 701 5.32 -8.65 -20.86
N ASP A 702 6.23 -8.18 -20.04
CA ASP A 702 7.53 -8.77 -19.72
C ASP A 702 8.49 -8.87 -20.91
N LYS A 703 8.18 -8.23 -22.05
CA LYS A 703 9.03 -8.17 -23.22
C LYS A 703 9.77 -6.84 -23.34
N MET A 704 10.91 -6.87 -24.00
CA MET A 704 11.65 -5.67 -24.37
C MET A 704 11.13 -5.13 -25.69
N ILE A 705 10.93 -3.81 -25.72
CA ILE A 705 10.46 -3.11 -26.92
C ILE A 705 11.35 -1.95 -27.26
N ILE A 706 11.38 -1.59 -28.54
CA ILE A 706 11.87 -0.31 -29.02
C ILE A 706 10.68 0.43 -29.62
N THR A 707 10.43 1.65 -29.15
CA THR A 707 9.30 2.46 -29.64
C THR A 707 9.70 3.92 -29.81
N THR A 708 9.00 4.61 -30.73
CA THR A 708 9.10 6.06 -30.87
C THR A 708 7.90 6.73 -30.20
N CYS A 709 8.16 7.75 -29.43
CA CYS A 709 7.17 8.48 -28.64
C CYS A 709 7.53 9.98 -28.52
N ILE A 710 6.61 10.74 -27.97
CA ILE A 710 6.85 12.15 -27.61
C ILE A 710 6.80 12.29 -26.09
N VAL A 711 7.69 13.08 -25.53
CA VAL A 711 7.67 13.43 -24.10
C VAL A 711 6.60 14.49 -23.86
N LYS A 712 5.70 14.27 -22.91
CA LYS A 712 4.61 15.18 -22.56
C LYS A 712 4.51 15.35 -21.06
N TYR A 713 4.37 16.59 -20.62
CA TYR A 713 4.07 16.84 -19.21
C TYR A 713 2.65 16.38 -18.86
N SER A 714 2.50 15.73 -17.74
CA SER A 714 1.22 15.26 -17.19
C SER A 714 0.85 16.10 -15.96
N GLU A 715 -0.20 16.89 -16.06
CA GLU A 715 -0.73 17.63 -14.92
C GLU A 715 -1.16 16.73 -13.75
N TYR A 716 -1.61 15.52 -14.07
CA TYR A 716 -2.05 14.55 -13.06
C TYR A 716 -0.90 14.01 -12.20
N THR A 717 0.26 13.73 -12.81
CA THR A 717 1.43 13.17 -12.10
C THR A 717 2.45 14.23 -11.69
N GLY A 718 2.35 15.44 -12.23
CA GLY A 718 3.35 16.49 -12.04
C GLY A 718 4.71 16.19 -12.68
N ALA A 719 4.77 15.25 -13.62
CA ALA A 719 5.99 14.79 -14.28
C ALA A 719 5.78 14.51 -15.76
N ASN A 720 6.87 14.36 -16.49
CA ASN A 720 6.84 13.96 -17.90
C ASN A 720 6.37 12.50 -18.04
N ASN A 721 5.51 12.26 -19.03
CA ASN A 721 5.06 10.97 -19.51
C ASN A 721 5.41 10.81 -21.00
N LEU A 722 5.29 9.61 -21.52
CA LEU A 722 5.43 9.31 -22.92
C LEU A 722 4.07 9.14 -23.58
N GLN A 723 3.94 9.63 -24.80
CA GLN A 723 2.75 9.44 -25.61
C GLN A 723 3.12 9.00 -27.02
N ASN A 724 2.33 8.07 -27.60
CA ASN A 724 2.48 7.78 -29.00
C ASN A 724 1.97 8.96 -29.85
N TYR A 725 2.49 9.07 -31.06
CA TYR A 725 2.01 9.99 -32.08
C TYR A 725 1.63 9.21 -33.35
N LYS A 726 0.97 9.87 -34.30
CA LYS A 726 0.35 9.18 -35.46
C LYS A 726 1.29 8.27 -36.25
N THR A 727 2.59 8.59 -36.27
CA THR A 727 3.62 7.82 -36.98
C THR A 727 4.60 7.12 -36.04
N SER A 728 4.19 6.84 -34.79
CA SER A 728 5.00 6.05 -33.86
C SER A 728 5.31 4.65 -34.41
N LEU A 729 6.51 4.17 -34.11
CA LEU A 729 6.96 2.83 -34.46
C LEU A 729 7.09 1.99 -33.20
N LEU A 730 6.76 0.72 -33.30
CA LEU A 730 6.84 -0.24 -32.21
C LEU A 730 7.52 -1.51 -32.72
N PHE A 731 8.57 -1.94 -32.05
CA PHE A 731 9.34 -3.14 -32.34
C PHE A 731 9.48 -3.99 -31.10
N ASN A 732 9.26 -5.29 -31.23
CA ASN A 732 9.61 -6.27 -30.20
C ASN A 732 11.08 -6.68 -30.44
N VAL A 733 11.91 -6.69 -29.38
CA VAL A 733 13.36 -6.96 -29.43
C VAL A 733 13.66 -8.39 -29.02
#